data_8ca5b74c69ce6374742ffef6c547d1a2
#
_entry.id   8ca5b74c69ce6374742ffef6c547d1a2
#
_cell.length_a   1.000
_cell.length_b   1.000
_cell.length_c   1.000
_cell.angle_alpha   90.00
_cell.angle_beta   90.00
_cell.angle_gamma   90.00
#
_symmetry.space_group_name_H-M   'P 1'
#
loop_
_entity.id
_entity.type
_entity.pdbx_description
1 polymer ?
#
loop_
_entity_poly.entity_id
_entity_poly.type
_entity_poly.pdbx_seq_one_letter_code
_entity_poly.pdbx_strand_id
1 'polypeptide(L)'
;MAAEFNLRPSLTKEMRTNDSWLDFTVGFRTERNTVEQSISFKDGKARVRSSVPAGADVTMIYKDDSVVRDMLRLPPNEVLNLLLKNRFRLEGNLSYMNLFNYYLSLLLGGTQKKMLAKSKAAAVELLARESRDLDPALASEMKERHKKRISATNVDEGVKFLDDPYLASYSLDDFPRLVKFLDVHMTRRPAICHERSSLLTDWFLENGFEVDGEGQPWVPELRQAKAYRYLMENRKPIIHADDLLAGTTTTKEIGVVVYPDTHGTMIWGELVSAGDRPLSPYEISEETRQTLHHKVFPFWSKRNMREWVRSSYDQPLSQRLDERFAVYFMWKTAALSHTILDFPKLLRLGTGGIIAEIDAELAADASASAEKKNTLEAMKICLEGLAAYARNLASQAEADAAAERDPARRAELERLTETLRKVPAGPAETLDEALNAIWLGWIGLHMESTNAGLSIGRIDQWLQPFFAADMDELKTAEEREAYVKRAIELVGCFYMRCTDHLPLIPDIGNYLFGGSSSDQAITLGGITPDGEDAVNDMTYILLKVTEILGIRDPNVNARFNPDKNSDTYLKRLCEVNLITAATPSMHNDLAVMKSLEEFGYPAEDLRDWAATGCVEPTLSGKHMGHTNCMMMNMVAALEMAMNDGHHPLMNWDVGPKTGSIEAGDFATFEDFFGAFTTQLGFLIDNSVEYNNMLGEAHSIIRPTPLLSSLQDDCMKKGRDATKGGAKHNSSGAACIGLADITDSLMVIKKLVYDEERIGFAELKRAVDANFEGAKGLHALVTHKVPLFGSGSAEAVEMANRVAKFAHDAFGAHRNFRGGPYTSGFWSMSNHVAFGTLTGALPSGRLAGKAFTPGLTPEPNASPNLLDNIRDVASLDAHNLNNNIAFNVKVVPSASDSHEQVVEHMFSYVKTYFDLGGMQMQMNVVTTDMLRDAMAHPENYRNLLVRISGYNAYFVTLNRDMQLELIERAEYGI
;
A
#
# COMPACT_ATOMS: atom_id res chain seq x y z
N MET A 1 -2.12 36.98 -10.87
CA MET A 1 -3.23 35.99 -10.94
C MET A 1 -4.56 36.64 -11.28
N ALA A 2 -5.18 37.47 -10.40
CA ALA A 2 -6.53 38.02 -10.65
C ALA A 2 -6.66 38.75 -12.03
N ALA A 3 -5.71 39.62 -12.38
CA ALA A 3 -5.71 40.27 -13.67
C ALA A 3 -5.67 39.30 -14.86
N GLU A 4 -4.82 38.28 -14.79
CA GLU A 4 -4.70 37.27 -15.83
C GLU A 4 -6.00 36.47 -16.04
N PHE A 5 -6.63 36.02 -14.93
CA PHE A 5 -7.90 35.30 -14.98
C PHE A 5 -9.06 36.16 -15.51
N ASN A 6 -9.04 37.47 -15.25
CA ASN A 6 -10.06 38.39 -15.73
C ASN A 6 -9.87 38.84 -17.21
N LEU A 7 -8.64 38.82 -17.72
CA LEU A 7 -8.30 39.35 -19.03
C LEU A 7 -8.10 38.28 -20.10
N ARG A 8 -7.73 37.03 -19.71
CA ARG A 8 -7.48 35.95 -20.66
C ARG A 8 -8.69 35.00 -20.74
N PRO A 9 -9.43 34.96 -21.86
CA PRO A 9 -10.60 34.07 -22.00
C PRO A 9 -10.29 32.60 -21.74
N SER A 10 -9.07 32.15 -22.08
CA SER A 10 -8.63 30.77 -21.79
C SER A 10 -8.54 30.44 -20.30
N LEU A 11 -8.17 31.40 -19.45
CA LEU A 11 -8.14 31.24 -17.99
C LEU A 11 -9.53 31.48 -17.38
N THR A 12 -10.30 32.43 -17.90
CA THR A 12 -11.68 32.68 -17.45
C THR A 12 -12.54 31.43 -17.64
N LYS A 13 -12.34 30.66 -18.72
CA LYS A 13 -12.98 29.39 -18.99
C LYS A 13 -12.73 28.37 -17.87
N GLU A 14 -11.53 28.33 -17.30
CA GLU A 14 -11.18 27.40 -16.22
C GLU A 14 -11.87 27.71 -14.88
N MET A 15 -12.50 28.89 -14.74
CA MET A 15 -13.32 29.26 -13.56
C MET A 15 -14.75 28.70 -13.61
N ARG A 16 -15.06 27.79 -14.55
CA ARG A 16 -16.41 27.22 -14.71
C ARG A 16 -16.47 25.75 -14.30
N THR A 17 -17.65 25.35 -13.80
CA THR A 17 -18.15 23.98 -13.93
C THR A 17 -18.87 23.85 -15.25
N ASN A 18 -19.43 22.67 -15.55
CA ASN A 18 -20.29 22.51 -16.72
C ASN A 18 -21.49 23.45 -16.68
N ASP A 19 -22.07 23.72 -15.50
CA ASP A 19 -23.35 24.40 -15.32
C ASP A 19 -23.27 25.74 -14.59
N SER A 20 -22.14 26.03 -13.91
CA SER A 20 -22.02 27.19 -13.03
C SER A 20 -20.57 27.71 -12.97
N TRP A 21 -20.33 28.67 -12.06
CA TRP A 21 -19.00 29.16 -11.74
C TRP A 21 -18.41 28.42 -10.54
N LEU A 22 -17.09 28.26 -10.55
CA LEU A 22 -16.31 27.79 -9.40
C LEU A 22 -16.06 28.96 -8.45
N ASP A 23 -17.00 29.15 -7.53
CA ASP A 23 -16.97 30.22 -6.57
C ASP A 23 -16.25 29.76 -5.29
N PHE A 24 -15.13 30.43 -4.94
CA PHE A 24 -14.39 30.17 -3.72
C PHE A 24 -13.46 31.33 -3.34
N THR A 25 -13.01 31.34 -2.08
CA THR A 25 -12.10 32.34 -1.55
C THR A 25 -10.95 31.70 -0.81
N VAL A 26 -9.73 32.11 -1.16
CA VAL A 26 -8.49 31.71 -0.48
C VAL A 26 -7.94 32.87 0.31
N GLY A 27 -7.74 32.68 1.61
CA GLY A 27 -7.11 33.62 2.52
C GLY A 27 -5.62 33.31 2.69
N PHE A 28 -4.84 34.35 2.89
CA PHE A 28 -3.42 34.33 3.22
C PHE A 28 -3.17 35.29 4.36
N ARG A 29 -2.69 34.81 5.48
CA ARG A 29 -2.33 35.65 6.61
C ARG A 29 -1.15 35.11 7.39
N THR A 30 -0.42 35.98 8.04
CA THR A 30 0.55 35.59 9.07
C THR A 30 -0.15 35.46 10.43
N GLU A 31 0.44 34.69 11.36
CA GLU A 31 -0.11 34.54 12.72
C GLU A 31 -0.35 35.88 13.44
N ARG A 32 0.49 36.89 13.16
CA ARG A 32 0.40 38.25 13.72
C ARG A 32 -0.37 39.21 12.83
N ASN A 33 -0.97 38.72 11.72
CA ASN A 33 -1.66 39.57 10.73
C ASN A 33 -0.81 40.70 10.14
N THR A 34 0.52 40.54 10.08
CA THR A 34 1.43 41.49 9.41
C THR A 34 1.27 41.44 7.89
N VAL A 35 0.87 40.28 7.36
CA VAL A 35 0.36 40.10 6.01
C VAL A 35 -1.04 39.55 6.14
N GLU A 36 -2.01 40.13 5.47
CA GLU A 36 -3.37 39.68 5.38
C GLU A 36 -3.94 40.02 4.01
N GLN A 37 -4.24 39.00 3.23
CA GLN A 37 -4.80 39.15 1.89
C GLN A 37 -5.73 37.97 1.58
N SER A 38 -6.66 38.20 0.66
CA SER A 38 -7.45 37.13 0.07
C SER A 38 -7.63 37.34 -1.43
N ILE A 39 -7.81 36.20 -2.12
CA ILE A 39 -8.26 36.19 -3.50
C ILE A 39 -9.59 35.42 -3.57
N SER A 40 -10.61 36.04 -4.14
CA SER A 40 -11.91 35.40 -4.38
C SER A 40 -12.15 35.26 -5.86
N PHE A 41 -12.62 34.07 -6.26
CA PHE A 41 -13.15 33.77 -7.58
C PHE A 41 -14.65 33.69 -7.42
N LYS A 42 -15.39 34.58 -8.06
CA LYS A 42 -16.84 34.64 -7.94
C LYS A 42 -17.46 35.14 -9.23
N ASP A 43 -18.50 34.47 -9.71
CA ASP A 43 -19.23 34.82 -10.93
C ASP A 43 -18.28 35.04 -12.14
N GLY A 44 -17.25 34.21 -12.28
CA GLY A 44 -16.24 34.32 -13.34
C GLY A 44 -15.29 35.49 -13.24
N LYS A 45 -15.16 36.12 -12.05
CA LYS A 45 -14.23 37.22 -11.79
C LYS A 45 -13.35 36.93 -10.58
N ALA A 46 -12.08 37.18 -10.73
CA ALA A 46 -11.10 37.11 -9.65
C ALA A 46 -10.89 38.50 -9.04
N ARG A 47 -10.93 38.61 -7.70
CA ARG A 47 -10.74 39.83 -6.94
C ARG A 47 -9.79 39.65 -5.77
N VAL A 48 -8.90 40.58 -5.54
CA VAL A 48 -7.98 40.61 -4.40
C VAL A 48 -8.47 41.62 -3.36
N ARG A 49 -8.36 41.26 -2.09
CA ARG A 49 -8.67 42.13 -0.93
C ARG A 49 -7.48 42.09 0.03
N SER A 50 -7.33 43.21 0.79
CA SER A 50 -6.34 43.38 1.85
C SER A 50 -6.83 42.85 3.21
N SER A 51 -7.76 41.91 3.22
CA SER A 51 -8.29 41.23 4.41
C SER A 51 -8.74 39.83 4.06
N VAL A 52 -8.79 38.93 5.04
CA VAL A 52 -9.35 37.56 4.92
C VAL A 52 -10.76 37.58 5.49
N PRO A 53 -11.82 37.32 4.69
CA PRO A 53 -13.17 37.25 5.24
C PRO A 53 -13.34 36.03 6.13
N ALA A 54 -14.18 36.12 7.17
CA ALA A 54 -14.48 35.05 8.11
C ALA A 54 -15.03 33.75 7.44
N GLY A 55 -15.63 33.87 6.25
CA GLY A 55 -16.16 32.78 5.45
C GLY A 55 -15.23 32.38 4.30
N ALA A 56 -13.92 32.58 4.38
CA ALA A 56 -12.98 32.06 3.39
C ALA A 56 -13.03 30.52 3.37
N ASP A 57 -13.10 29.93 2.17
CA ASP A 57 -13.22 28.48 2.01
C ASP A 57 -11.96 27.75 2.48
N VAL A 58 -10.78 28.36 2.27
CA VAL A 58 -9.51 27.89 2.80
C VAL A 58 -8.61 29.07 3.15
N THR A 59 -7.86 28.99 4.25
CA THR A 59 -6.89 30.01 4.67
C THR A 59 -5.54 29.38 4.94
N MET A 60 -4.50 29.94 4.33
CA MET A 60 -3.10 29.63 4.63
C MET A 60 -2.61 30.61 5.72
N ILE A 61 -2.17 30.05 6.84
CA ILE A 61 -1.68 30.82 7.97
C ILE A 61 -0.19 30.59 8.12
N TYR A 62 0.60 31.60 7.85
CA TYR A 62 2.06 31.58 7.91
C TYR A 62 2.57 32.01 9.29
N LYS A 63 3.65 31.41 9.74
CA LYS A 63 4.26 31.78 11.02
C LYS A 63 4.74 33.22 11.03
N ASP A 64 5.37 33.67 9.94
CA ASP A 64 5.90 35.02 9.76
C ASP A 64 6.05 35.38 8.26
N ASP A 65 6.46 36.64 8.02
CA ASP A 65 6.62 37.20 6.66
C ASP A 65 7.73 36.53 5.84
N SER A 66 8.73 35.91 6.50
CA SER A 66 9.80 35.19 5.78
C SER A 66 9.27 33.98 5.04
N VAL A 67 8.35 33.26 5.67
CA VAL A 67 7.72 32.06 5.09
C VAL A 67 6.93 32.39 3.84
N VAL A 68 6.23 33.54 3.82
CA VAL A 68 5.50 34.00 2.63
C VAL A 68 6.45 34.23 1.45
N ARG A 69 7.63 34.81 1.72
CA ARG A 69 8.66 35.04 0.68
C ARG A 69 9.28 33.73 0.20
N ASP A 70 9.52 32.80 1.11
CA ASP A 70 10.12 31.50 0.79
C ASP A 70 9.19 30.67 -0.10
N MET A 71 7.91 30.60 0.23
CA MET A 71 6.92 29.88 -0.58
C MET A 71 6.87 30.31 -2.05
N LEU A 72 7.11 31.58 -2.33
CA LEU A 72 7.11 32.11 -3.71
C LEU A 72 8.37 31.73 -4.52
N ARG A 73 9.39 31.18 -3.85
CA ARG A 73 10.70 30.89 -4.42
C ARG A 73 11.06 29.42 -4.45
N LEU A 74 10.42 28.62 -3.57
CA LEU A 74 10.73 27.23 -3.38
C LEU A 74 9.98 26.33 -4.40
N PRO A 75 10.58 25.21 -4.80
CA PRO A 75 9.88 24.18 -5.56
C PRO A 75 8.80 23.51 -4.70
N PRO A 76 7.77 22.87 -5.31
CA PRO A 76 6.63 22.30 -4.59
C PRO A 76 6.99 21.33 -3.46
N ASN A 77 8.01 20.49 -3.65
CA ASN A 77 8.51 19.56 -2.62
C ASN A 77 9.09 20.29 -1.39
N GLU A 78 9.75 21.45 -1.57
CA GLU A 78 10.24 22.23 -0.46
C GLU A 78 9.13 23.04 0.24
N VAL A 79 8.06 23.38 -0.46
CA VAL A 79 6.84 23.95 0.16
C VAL A 79 6.23 22.99 1.16
N LEU A 80 6.24 21.67 0.86
CA LEU A 80 5.82 20.65 1.80
C LEU A 80 6.67 20.67 3.08
N ASN A 81 7.99 20.78 2.96
CA ASN A 81 8.87 20.86 4.13
C ASN A 81 8.51 22.04 5.04
N LEU A 82 8.03 23.14 4.48
CA LEU A 82 7.52 24.25 5.29
C LEU A 82 6.25 23.87 6.06
N LEU A 83 5.34 23.09 5.45
CA LEU A 83 4.16 22.57 6.12
C LEU A 83 4.55 21.60 7.25
N LEU A 84 5.40 20.62 6.96
CA LEU A 84 5.87 19.63 7.93
C LEU A 84 6.60 20.25 9.11
N LYS A 85 7.39 21.31 8.86
CA LYS A 85 8.06 22.12 9.91
C LYS A 85 7.15 23.12 10.61
N ASN A 86 5.84 23.04 10.44
CA ASN A 86 4.84 23.95 11.02
C ASN A 86 5.13 25.44 10.74
N ARG A 87 5.77 25.73 9.60
CA ARG A 87 6.04 27.10 9.15
C ARG A 87 4.79 27.77 8.59
N PHE A 88 3.82 26.96 8.14
CA PHE A 88 2.46 27.39 7.86
C PHE A 88 1.46 26.27 8.16
N ARG A 89 0.19 26.60 8.26
CA ARG A 89 -0.93 25.68 8.44
C ARG A 89 -2.10 26.07 7.56
N LEU A 90 -2.99 25.09 7.34
CA LEU A 90 -4.19 25.25 6.52
C LEU A 90 -5.44 25.14 7.39
N GLU A 91 -6.34 26.09 7.25
CA GLU A 91 -7.68 26.06 7.86
C GLU A 91 -8.74 26.05 6.76
N GLY A 92 -9.87 25.36 6.99
CA GLY A 92 -10.95 25.23 6.02
C GLY A 92 -10.83 24.01 5.11
N ASN A 93 -11.47 24.05 3.96
CA ASN A 93 -11.58 22.92 3.02
C ASN A 93 -10.36 22.85 2.09
N LEU A 94 -9.59 21.76 2.18
CA LEU A 94 -8.36 21.57 1.40
C LEU A 94 -8.60 21.38 -0.11
N SER A 95 -9.81 21.03 -0.53
CA SER A 95 -10.15 20.94 -1.95
C SER A 95 -9.98 22.27 -2.67
N TYR A 96 -10.32 23.38 -2.01
CA TYR A 96 -10.13 24.71 -2.58
C TYR A 96 -8.65 25.13 -2.64
N MET A 97 -7.81 24.57 -1.76
CA MET A 97 -6.36 24.75 -1.89
C MET A 97 -5.83 24.01 -3.14
N ASN A 98 -6.31 22.80 -3.39
CA ASN A 98 -5.95 22.05 -4.59
C ASN A 98 -6.43 22.75 -5.86
N LEU A 99 -7.63 23.32 -5.87
CA LEU A 99 -8.13 24.16 -6.97
C LEU A 99 -7.27 25.41 -7.18
N PHE A 100 -6.88 26.07 -6.10
CA PHE A 100 -6.00 27.22 -6.18
C PHE A 100 -4.63 26.86 -6.76
N ASN A 101 -4.07 25.72 -6.36
CA ASN A 101 -2.82 25.20 -6.93
C ASN A 101 -2.95 24.86 -8.42
N TYR A 102 -4.12 24.35 -8.84
CA TYR A 102 -4.40 24.17 -10.26
C TYR A 102 -4.33 25.50 -11.03
N TYR A 103 -4.98 26.55 -10.51
CA TYR A 103 -4.92 27.88 -11.12
C TYR A 103 -3.51 28.47 -11.14
N LEU A 104 -2.71 28.21 -10.10
CA LEU A 104 -1.29 28.59 -10.10
C LEU A 104 -0.51 27.84 -11.17
N SER A 105 -0.77 26.56 -11.34
CA SER A 105 -0.08 25.74 -12.35
C SER A 105 -0.36 26.18 -13.78
N LEU A 106 -1.58 26.66 -14.05
CA LEU A 106 -1.93 27.26 -15.36
C LEU A 106 -1.12 28.52 -15.67
N LEU A 107 -0.80 29.32 -14.64
CA LEU A 107 0.00 30.54 -14.79
C LEU A 107 1.50 30.28 -14.85
N LEU A 108 1.98 29.32 -14.08
CA LEU A 108 3.41 29.08 -13.83
C LEU A 108 3.95 27.86 -14.60
N GLY A 109 3.13 27.16 -15.37
CA GLY A 109 3.47 25.89 -15.99
C GLY A 109 4.78 25.87 -16.78
N GLY A 110 5.10 26.95 -17.51
CA GLY A 110 6.38 27.08 -18.22
C GLY A 110 7.59 27.23 -17.28
N THR A 111 7.40 27.88 -16.13
CA THR A 111 8.45 28.06 -15.11
C THR A 111 8.63 26.77 -14.31
N GLN A 112 7.54 26.12 -13.93
CA GLN A 112 7.57 24.84 -13.22
C GLN A 112 8.23 23.75 -14.07
N LYS A 113 7.92 23.66 -15.36
CA LYS A 113 8.60 22.71 -16.28
C LYS A 113 10.11 22.94 -16.31
N LYS A 114 10.58 24.20 -16.35
CA LYS A 114 12.01 24.51 -16.29
C LYS A 114 12.65 24.14 -14.95
N MET A 115 11.95 24.34 -13.84
CA MET A 115 12.42 23.97 -12.50
C MET A 115 12.50 22.46 -12.34
N LEU A 116 11.48 21.70 -12.77
CA LEU A 116 11.47 20.23 -12.77
C LEU A 116 12.58 19.66 -13.67
N ALA A 117 12.77 20.21 -14.85
CA ALA A 117 13.86 19.80 -15.76
C ALA A 117 15.23 20.05 -15.13
N LYS A 118 15.43 21.18 -14.44
CA LYS A 118 16.67 21.50 -13.71
C LYS A 118 16.89 20.55 -12.52
N SER A 119 15.86 20.26 -11.76
CA SER A 119 15.94 19.30 -10.65
C SER A 119 16.30 17.90 -11.15
N LYS A 120 15.67 17.46 -12.24
CA LYS A 120 15.98 16.17 -12.87
C LYS A 120 17.42 16.11 -13.39
N ALA A 121 17.90 17.17 -14.03
CA ALA A 121 19.29 17.25 -14.50
C ALA A 121 20.29 17.23 -13.34
N ALA A 122 20.00 17.93 -12.24
CA ALA A 122 20.84 17.91 -11.05
C ALA A 122 20.87 16.53 -10.37
N ALA A 123 19.74 15.82 -10.31
CA ALA A 123 19.65 14.46 -9.81
C ALA A 123 20.49 13.49 -10.67
N VAL A 124 20.38 13.57 -11.99
CA VAL A 124 21.19 12.77 -12.93
C VAL A 124 22.69 13.07 -12.78
N GLU A 125 23.08 14.34 -12.63
CA GLU A 125 24.48 14.71 -12.41
C GLU A 125 25.03 14.20 -11.09
N LEU A 126 24.22 14.21 -10.02
CA LEU A 126 24.59 13.68 -8.71
C LEU A 126 24.77 12.17 -8.78
N LEU A 127 23.83 11.45 -9.40
CA LEU A 127 23.94 10.00 -9.65
C LEU A 127 25.18 9.65 -10.45
N ALA A 128 25.49 10.42 -11.51
CA ALA A 128 26.70 10.22 -12.31
C ALA A 128 28.01 10.47 -11.53
N ARG A 129 28.00 11.33 -10.53
CA ARG A 129 29.15 11.53 -9.63
C ARG A 129 29.35 10.35 -8.69
N GLU A 130 28.29 9.83 -8.10
CA GLU A 130 28.34 8.69 -7.19
C GLU A 130 28.70 7.37 -7.89
N SER A 131 28.39 7.23 -9.17
CA SER A 131 28.73 6.06 -9.99
C SER A 131 30.16 6.05 -10.54
N ARG A 132 30.91 7.15 -10.45
CA ARG A 132 32.29 7.23 -10.97
C ARG A 132 33.30 6.35 -10.25
N ASP A 133 32.96 5.86 -9.07
CA ASP A 133 33.81 5.00 -8.25
C ASP A 133 33.63 3.50 -8.53
N LEU A 134 32.70 3.12 -9.44
CA LEU A 134 32.50 1.73 -9.84
C LEU A 134 33.57 1.29 -10.85
N ASP A 135 34.20 0.14 -10.59
CA ASP A 135 35.05 -0.52 -11.58
C ASP A 135 34.21 -0.90 -12.81
N PRO A 136 34.55 -0.38 -14.02
CA PRO A 136 33.79 -0.67 -15.24
C PRO A 136 33.72 -2.16 -15.61
N ALA A 137 34.74 -2.94 -15.24
CA ALA A 137 34.75 -4.39 -15.45
C ALA A 137 33.75 -5.09 -14.56
N LEU A 138 33.68 -4.72 -13.28
CA LEU A 138 32.73 -5.23 -12.30
C LEU A 138 31.29 -4.85 -12.68
N ALA A 139 31.06 -3.61 -13.10
CA ALA A 139 29.75 -3.15 -13.56
C ALA A 139 29.26 -3.94 -14.80
N SER A 140 30.17 -4.25 -15.73
CA SER A 140 29.86 -5.08 -16.91
C SER A 140 29.53 -6.52 -16.53
N GLU A 141 30.30 -7.12 -15.62
CA GLU A 141 30.04 -8.47 -15.12
C GLU A 141 28.68 -8.58 -14.42
N MET A 142 28.36 -7.61 -13.56
CA MET A 142 27.08 -7.57 -12.85
C MET A 142 25.90 -7.41 -13.80
N LYS A 143 26.03 -6.59 -14.84
CA LYS A 143 25.03 -6.42 -15.87
C LYS A 143 24.76 -7.72 -16.62
N GLU A 144 25.80 -8.49 -16.95
CA GLU A 144 25.64 -9.80 -17.60
C GLU A 144 25.04 -10.85 -16.63
N ARG A 145 25.42 -10.84 -15.36
CA ARG A 145 24.78 -11.69 -14.33
C ARG A 145 23.30 -11.34 -14.16
N HIS A 146 22.95 -10.06 -14.15
CA HIS A 146 21.56 -9.62 -14.04
C HIS A 146 20.74 -10.04 -15.24
N LYS A 147 21.26 -9.86 -16.47
CA LYS A 147 20.62 -10.36 -17.69
C LYS A 147 20.39 -11.86 -17.65
N LYS A 148 21.39 -12.65 -17.24
CA LYS A 148 21.27 -14.10 -17.08
C LYS A 148 20.18 -14.45 -16.07
N ARG A 149 20.11 -13.76 -14.93
CA ARG A 149 19.12 -14.00 -13.88
C ARG A 149 17.70 -13.73 -14.35
N ILE A 150 17.45 -12.70 -15.13
CA ILE A 150 16.14 -12.34 -15.67
C ILE A 150 15.76 -13.18 -16.89
N SER A 151 16.73 -13.56 -17.71
CA SER A 151 16.52 -14.45 -18.86
C SER A 151 16.53 -15.93 -18.50
N ALA A 152 17.15 -16.31 -17.38
CA ALA A 152 17.28 -17.69 -16.91
C ALA A 152 16.05 -18.13 -16.12
N THR A 153 14.90 -18.09 -16.75
CA THR A 153 13.71 -18.81 -16.28
C THR A 153 13.79 -20.29 -16.69
N ASN A 154 15.00 -20.79 -16.87
CA ASN A 154 15.20 -22.12 -17.39
C ASN A 154 15.42 -23.08 -16.23
N VAL A 155 14.39 -23.83 -15.91
CA VAL A 155 14.40 -24.86 -14.85
C VAL A 155 15.44 -25.94 -15.11
N ASP A 156 15.95 -26.06 -16.33
CA ASP A 156 17.01 -27.06 -16.68
C ASP A 156 18.34 -26.77 -15.97
N GLU A 157 18.58 -25.51 -15.55
CA GLU A 157 19.75 -25.12 -14.76
C GLU A 157 19.46 -25.03 -13.25
N GLY A 158 18.19 -25.11 -12.83
CA GLY A 158 17.75 -24.99 -11.45
C GLY A 158 17.69 -26.34 -10.72
N VAL A 159 17.56 -26.28 -9.42
CA VAL A 159 17.33 -27.46 -8.59
C VAL A 159 15.90 -27.92 -8.79
N LYS A 160 15.73 -29.16 -9.19
CA LYS A 160 14.41 -29.75 -9.42
C LYS A 160 13.80 -30.24 -8.11
N PHE A 161 13.12 -29.31 -7.40
CA PHE A 161 12.37 -29.65 -6.18
C PHE A 161 10.93 -30.10 -6.46
N LEU A 162 10.49 -30.00 -7.70
CA LEU A 162 9.14 -30.39 -8.11
C LEU A 162 9.10 -31.87 -8.48
N ASP A 163 8.16 -32.57 -7.89
CA ASP A 163 7.84 -33.96 -8.32
C ASP A 163 7.03 -33.98 -9.62
N ASP A 164 6.54 -32.80 -10.06
CA ASP A 164 5.77 -32.67 -11.30
C ASP A 164 6.69 -32.38 -12.50
N PRO A 165 6.86 -33.33 -13.44
CA PRO A 165 7.73 -33.14 -14.59
C PRO A 165 7.22 -32.09 -15.60
N TYR A 166 5.91 -31.75 -15.57
CA TYR A 166 5.34 -30.75 -16.47
C TYR A 166 5.76 -29.34 -16.11
N LEU A 167 5.87 -29.02 -14.82
CA LEU A 167 6.22 -27.67 -14.34
C LEU A 167 7.71 -27.38 -14.48
N ALA A 168 8.55 -28.40 -14.56
CA ALA A 168 10.01 -28.28 -14.66
C ALA A 168 10.52 -27.78 -16.02
N SER A 169 9.69 -27.84 -17.08
CA SER A 169 10.15 -27.68 -18.46
C SER A 169 9.83 -26.33 -19.12
N TYR A 170 9.10 -25.45 -18.46
CA TYR A 170 8.60 -24.21 -19.09
C TYR A 170 9.46 -22.99 -18.79
N SER A 171 9.67 -22.17 -19.81
CA SER A 171 10.32 -20.86 -19.76
C SER A 171 9.38 -19.78 -20.31
N LEU A 172 9.75 -18.51 -20.19
CA LEU A 172 8.97 -17.40 -20.74
C LEU A 172 8.80 -17.52 -22.27
N ASP A 173 9.81 -18.05 -22.97
CA ASP A 173 9.80 -18.20 -24.44
C ASP A 173 8.72 -19.18 -24.91
N ASP A 174 8.23 -20.06 -24.04
CA ASP A 174 7.13 -20.98 -24.34
C ASP A 174 5.76 -20.27 -24.39
N PHE A 175 5.69 -19.02 -23.95
CA PHE A 175 4.48 -18.22 -23.81
C PHE A 175 4.55 -16.87 -24.54
N PRO A 176 4.50 -16.85 -25.88
CA PRO A 176 4.61 -15.60 -26.66
C PRO A 176 3.60 -14.52 -26.28
N ARG A 177 2.42 -14.90 -25.79
CA ARG A 177 1.39 -14.00 -25.26
C ARG A 177 1.90 -13.24 -24.04
N LEU A 178 2.51 -13.93 -23.09
CA LEU A 178 3.05 -13.32 -21.88
C LEU A 178 4.24 -12.41 -22.19
N VAL A 179 5.10 -12.79 -23.14
CA VAL A 179 6.20 -11.93 -23.64
C VAL A 179 5.64 -10.61 -24.15
N LYS A 180 4.58 -10.65 -24.96
CA LYS A 180 3.94 -9.44 -25.50
C LYS A 180 3.34 -8.57 -24.41
N PHE A 181 2.66 -9.16 -23.43
CA PHE A 181 2.07 -8.41 -22.31
C PHE A 181 3.15 -7.80 -21.42
N LEU A 182 4.23 -8.52 -21.18
CA LEU A 182 5.37 -8.02 -20.40
C LEU A 182 6.03 -6.82 -21.09
N ASP A 183 6.20 -6.87 -22.42
CA ASP A 183 6.74 -5.73 -23.19
C ASP A 183 5.85 -4.48 -23.05
N VAL A 184 4.53 -4.62 -23.14
CA VAL A 184 3.57 -3.53 -22.89
C VAL A 184 3.76 -2.97 -21.47
N HIS A 185 3.79 -3.83 -20.46
CA HIS A 185 3.98 -3.44 -19.06
C HIS A 185 5.28 -2.65 -18.84
N MET A 186 6.39 -3.07 -19.46
CA MET A 186 7.70 -2.44 -19.31
C MET A 186 7.87 -1.13 -20.10
N THR A 187 7.06 -0.90 -21.13
CA THR A 187 7.26 0.22 -22.08
C THR A 187 6.19 1.29 -22.01
N ARG A 188 4.96 0.94 -21.60
CA ARG A 188 3.84 1.89 -21.56
C ARG A 188 3.83 2.70 -20.27
N ARG A 189 3.36 3.93 -20.37
CA ARG A 189 3.15 4.81 -19.22
C ARG A 189 1.73 4.64 -18.68
N PRO A 190 1.55 4.66 -17.37
CA PRO A 190 0.22 4.67 -16.76
C PRO A 190 -0.56 5.93 -17.15
N ALA A 191 -1.85 5.77 -17.42
CA ALA A 191 -2.74 6.88 -17.77
C ALA A 191 -3.90 7.02 -16.79
N ILE A 192 -4.20 8.27 -16.39
CA ILE A 192 -5.35 8.55 -15.53
C ILE A 192 -6.65 8.31 -16.30
N CYS A 193 -7.55 7.52 -15.70
CA CYS A 193 -8.86 7.20 -16.22
C CYS A 193 -9.96 7.88 -15.40
N HIS A 194 -10.80 8.68 -16.03
CA HIS A 194 -11.91 9.38 -15.39
C HIS A 194 -13.24 8.62 -15.44
N GLU A 195 -13.29 7.45 -16.11
CA GLU A 195 -14.57 6.73 -16.37
C GLU A 195 -15.37 6.52 -15.09
N ARG A 196 -14.78 5.84 -14.08
CA ARG A 196 -15.47 5.56 -12.82
C ARG A 196 -15.97 6.83 -12.14
N SER A 197 -15.11 7.80 -11.97
CA SER A 197 -15.44 9.05 -11.27
C SER A 197 -16.48 9.88 -12.03
N SER A 198 -16.44 9.86 -13.36
CA SER A 198 -17.39 10.56 -14.21
C SER A 198 -18.78 9.95 -14.13
N LEU A 199 -18.89 8.61 -14.31
CA LEU A 199 -20.19 7.91 -14.27
C LEU A 199 -20.86 8.02 -12.89
N LEU A 200 -20.09 7.88 -11.80
CA LEU A 200 -20.62 8.10 -10.46
C LEU A 200 -21.10 9.53 -10.26
N THR A 201 -20.32 10.52 -10.72
CA THR A 201 -20.72 11.93 -10.62
C THR A 201 -21.99 12.21 -11.41
N ASP A 202 -22.14 11.65 -12.60
CA ASP A 202 -23.35 11.80 -13.42
C ASP A 202 -24.59 11.27 -12.68
N TRP A 203 -24.47 10.06 -12.10
CA TRP A 203 -25.58 9.48 -11.34
C TRP A 203 -25.98 10.36 -10.14
N PHE A 204 -25.00 10.87 -9.37
CA PHE A 204 -25.29 11.73 -8.21
C PHE A 204 -25.82 13.11 -8.58
N LEU A 205 -25.41 13.67 -9.71
CA LEU A 205 -25.96 14.94 -10.21
C LEU A 205 -27.45 14.79 -10.57
N GLU A 206 -27.84 13.62 -11.07
CA GLU A 206 -29.19 13.32 -11.50
C GLU A 206 -30.11 12.88 -10.34
N ASN A 207 -29.56 12.14 -9.36
CA ASN A 207 -30.32 11.47 -8.30
C ASN A 207 -30.10 12.06 -6.89
N GLY A 208 -29.20 13.05 -6.74
CA GLY A 208 -28.84 13.62 -5.46
C GLY A 208 -27.82 12.79 -4.66
N PHE A 209 -27.15 13.42 -3.70
CA PHE A 209 -26.15 12.78 -2.85
C PHE A 209 -26.59 12.72 -1.38
N GLU A 210 -26.96 13.85 -0.78
CA GLU A 210 -27.47 13.92 0.60
C GLU A 210 -28.96 13.56 0.67
N VAL A 211 -29.71 14.05 -0.31
CA VAL A 211 -31.13 13.81 -0.46
C VAL A 211 -31.41 13.32 -1.88
N ASP A 212 -32.51 12.58 -2.03
CA ASP A 212 -32.97 12.10 -3.34
C ASP A 212 -33.70 13.20 -4.14
N GLY A 213 -34.23 12.85 -5.32
CA GLY A 213 -34.97 13.76 -6.17
C GLY A 213 -36.30 14.25 -5.57
N GLU A 214 -36.80 13.62 -4.53
CA GLU A 214 -38.01 13.99 -3.77
C GLU A 214 -37.68 14.79 -2.51
N GLY A 215 -36.39 15.03 -2.23
CA GLY A 215 -35.92 15.76 -1.06
C GLY A 215 -35.85 14.91 0.21
N GLN A 216 -35.92 13.57 0.10
CA GLN A 216 -35.78 12.67 1.24
C GLN A 216 -34.31 12.32 1.46
N PRO A 217 -33.84 12.21 2.71
CA PRO A 217 -32.49 11.74 3.01
C PRO A 217 -32.22 10.35 2.44
N TRP A 218 -31.11 10.21 1.70
CA TRP A 218 -30.70 8.91 1.22
C TRP A 218 -30.29 7.98 2.36
N VAL A 219 -30.68 6.71 2.28
CA VAL A 219 -30.02 5.63 3.01
C VAL A 219 -28.65 5.39 2.34
N PRO A 220 -27.52 5.55 3.04
CA PRO A 220 -26.20 5.52 2.41
C PRO A 220 -25.92 4.25 1.59
N GLU A 221 -26.32 3.06 2.11
CA GLU A 221 -26.13 1.77 1.45
C GLU A 221 -26.90 1.70 0.12
N LEU A 222 -28.17 2.12 0.10
CA LEU A 222 -29.02 2.11 -1.11
C LEU A 222 -28.52 3.13 -2.14
N ARG A 223 -28.13 4.32 -1.68
CA ARG A 223 -27.52 5.34 -2.53
C ARG A 223 -26.29 4.80 -3.24
N GLN A 224 -25.38 4.21 -2.48
CA GLN A 224 -24.13 3.66 -3.00
C GLN A 224 -24.37 2.49 -3.97
N ALA A 225 -25.27 1.58 -3.60
CA ALA A 225 -25.60 0.43 -4.43
C ALA A 225 -26.22 0.81 -5.79
N LYS A 226 -27.14 1.76 -5.80
CA LYS A 226 -27.74 2.24 -7.06
C LYS A 226 -26.73 2.95 -7.95
N ALA A 227 -25.87 3.79 -7.37
CA ALA A 227 -24.79 4.44 -8.11
C ALA A 227 -23.77 3.42 -8.65
N TYR A 228 -23.42 2.41 -7.86
CA TYR A 228 -22.56 1.30 -8.27
C TYR A 228 -23.17 0.51 -9.44
N ARG A 229 -24.46 0.14 -9.34
CA ARG A 229 -25.15 -0.58 -10.42
C ARG A 229 -25.10 0.22 -11.72
N TYR A 230 -25.44 1.51 -11.66
CA TYR A 230 -25.35 2.41 -12.82
C TYR A 230 -23.95 2.43 -13.42
N LEU A 231 -22.90 2.52 -12.58
CA LEU A 231 -21.51 2.44 -13.03
C LEU A 231 -21.23 1.14 -13.77
N MET A 232 -21.61 -0.01 -13.18
CA MET A 232 -21.32 -1.33 -13.74
C MET A 232 -22.10 -1.62 -15.04
N GLU A 233 -23.30 -1.10 -15.16
CA GLU A 233 -24.13 -1.21 -16.38
C GLU A 233 -23.59 -0.34 -17.54
N ASN A 234 -22.95 0.81 -17.23
CA ASN A 234 -22.60 1.82 -18.23
C ASN A 234 -21.10 1.94 -18.53
N ARG A 235 -20.24 1.28 -17.75
CA ARG A 235 -18.81 1.29 -18.03
C ARG A 235 -18.45 0.47 -19.27
N LYS A 236 -17.35 0.86 -19.93
CA LYS A 236 -16.90 0.19 -21.16
C LYS A 236 -16.45 -1.24 -20.89
N PRO A 237 -16.96 -2.22 -21.64
CA PRO A 237 -16.49 -3.59 -21.57
C PRO A 237 -15.18 -3.74 -22.34
N ILE A 238 -14.05 -3.77 -21.62
CA ILE A 238 -12.72 -3.88 -22.22
C ILE A 238 -12.23 -5.33 -22.14
N ILE A 239 -11.78 -5.86 -23.27
CA ILE A 239 -11.03 -7.10 -23.39
C ILE A 239 -9.72 -6.74 -24.11
N HIS A 240 -8.59 -6.98 -23.46
CA HIS A 240 -7.30 -6.70 -24.11
C HIS A 240 -7.04 -7.66 -25.28
N ALA A 241 -6.32 -7.16 -26.28
CA ALA A 241 -5.93 -7.99 -27.41
C ALA A 241 -5.14 -9.22 -26.92
N ASP A 242 -5.50 -10.39 -27.44
CA ASP A 242 -4.91 -11.69 -27.09
C ASP A 242 -5.10 -12.17 -25.64
N ASP A 243 -5.92 -11.49 -24.83
CA ASP A 243 -6.14 -11.89 -23.44
C ASP A 243 -7.08 -13.10 -23.30
N LEU A 244 -6.85 -13.89 -22.25
CA LEU A 244 -7.70 -15.01 -21.83
C LEU A 244 -8.69 -14.60 -20.73
N LEU A 245 -8.51 -13.41 -20.17
CA LEU A 245 -9.40 -12.81 -19.17
C LEU A 245 -10.14 -11.61 -19.76
N ALA A 246 -11.31 -11.33 -19.21
CA ALA A 246 -12.12 -10.18 -19.60
C ALA A 246 -12.28 -9.18 -18.45
N GLY A 247 -12.36 -7.91 -18.83
CA GLY A 247 -12.59 -6.83 -17.90
C GLY A 247 -11.31 -6.21 -17.35
N THR A 248 -11.43 -4.92 -17.07
CA THR A 248 -10.35 -4.08 -16.53
C THR A 248 -10.92 -3.10 -15.52
N THR A 249 -10.09 -2.51 -14.68
CA THR A 249 -10.51 -1.44 -13.77
C THR A 249 -10.61 -0.08 -14.47
N THR A 250 -9.98 0.07 -15.64
CA THR A 250 -9.95 1.31 -16.43
C THR A 250 -10.13 1.05 -17.92
N THR A 251 -10.27 2.10 -18.71
CA THR A 251 -10.27 2.04 -20.20
C THR A 251 -8.85 2.17 -20.79
N LYS A 252 -7.80 2.07 -19.98
CA LYS A 252 -6.39 2.24 -20.37
C LYS A 252 -5.67 0.90 -20.34
N GLU A 253 -4.60 0.76 -21.10
CA GLU A 253 -3.73 -0.44 -21.04
C GLU A 253 -3.13 -0.61 -19.64
N ILE A 254 -2.55 0.46 -19.10
CA ILE A 254 -2.14 0.55 -17.70
C ILE A 254 -2.85 1.76 -17.13
N GLY A 255 -3.73 1.55 -16.16
CA GLY A 255 -4.67 2.57 -15.73
C GLY A 255 -4.57 2.98 -14.27
N VAL A 256 -4.85 4.25 -14.05
CA VAL A 256 -4.94 4.87 -12.72
C VAL A 256 -6.37 5.33 -12.51
N VAL A 257 -7.07 4.68 -11.58
CA VAL A 257 -8.48 5.01 -11.26
C VAL A 257 -8.56 6.23 -10.35
N VAL A 258 -9.52 7.12 -10.61
CA VAL A 258 -9.80 8.27 -9.75
C VAL A 258 -10.94 7.95 -8.79
N TYR A 259 -10.68 8.09 -7.48
CA TYR A 259 -11.64 7.88 -6.39
C TYR A 259 -11.88 9.20 -5.63
N PRO A 260 -12.66 10.14 -6.18
CA PRO A 260 -12.80 11.48 -5.60
C PRO A 260 -13.56 11.48 -4.27
N ASP A 261 -14.37 10.48 -4.04
CA ASP A 261 -15.08 10.17 -2.82
C ASP A 261 -14.16 9.83 -1.63
N THR A 262 -12.95 9.31 -1.92
CA THR A 262 -11.93 8.97 -0.93
C THR A 262 -10.79 9.99 -0.94
N HIS A 263 -10.01 10.03 -2.03
CA HIS A 263 -8.87 10.94 -2.17
C HIS A 263 -9.28 12.42 -2.16
N GLY A 264 -10.58 12.66 -2.37
CA GLY A 264 -11.04 14.01 -2.65
C GLY A 264 -10.43 14.53 -3.93
N THR A 265 -9.96 15.75 -3.86
CA THR A 265 -9.46 16.47 -5.03
C THR A 265 -7.94 16.61 -5.03
N MET A 266 -7.20 15.71 -4.34
CA MET A 266 -5.76 15.92 -4.05
C MET A 266 -4.91 16.09 -5.31
N ILE A 267 -5.26 15.42 -6.42
CA ILE A 267 -4.55 15.55 -7.70
C ILE A 267 -4.96 16.79 -8.51
N TRP A 268 -5.96 17.56 -8.08
CA TRP A 268 -6.46 18.71 -8.84
C TRP A 268 -5.35 19.71 -9.20
N GLY A 269 -4.48 20.02 -8.22
CA GLY A 269 -3.34 20.91 -8.44
C GLY A 269 -2.30 20.40 -9.42
N GLU A 270 -2.28 19.10 -9.71
CA GLU A 270 -1.27 18.42 -10.50
C GLU A 270 -1.75 18.03 -11.91
N LEU A 271 -3.02 18.31 -12.27
CA LEU A 271 -3.59 17.93 -13.57
C LEU A 271 -2.77 18.43 -14.78
N VAL A 272 -2.01 19.50 -14.63
CA VAL A 272 -1.14 20.06 -15.68
C VAL A 272 0.26 19.46 -15.67
N SER A 273 0.74 19.00 -14.51
CA SER A 273 2.14 18.62 -14.30
C SER A 273 2.36 17.10 -14.10
N ALA A 274 1.31 16.32 -13.91
CA ALA A 274 1.44 14.90 -13.59
C ALA A 274 2.21 14.08 -14.64
N GLY A 275 2.17 14.47 -15.92
CA GLY A 275 2.95 13.84 -16.99
C GLY A 275 4.43 14.21 -17.00
N ASP A 276 4.81 15.29 -16.33
CA ASP A 276 6.18 15.82 -16.29
C ASP A 276 6.92 15.43 -14.98
N ARG A 277 6.27 14.68 -14.07
CA ARG A 277 6.86 14.24 -12.81
C ARG A 277 8.15 13.43 -13.04
N PRO A 278 9.16 13.58 -12.19
CA PRO A 278 10.35 12.73 -12.25
C PRO A 278 10.06 11.27 -11.87
N LEU A 279 9.13 11.04 -10.94
CA LEU A 279 8.72 9.71 -10.46
C LEU A 279 7.23 9.50 -10.74
N SER A 280 6.86 8.28 -11.11
CA SER A 280 5.48 7.87 -11.40
C SER A 280 4.72 8.89 -12.27
N PRO A 281 5.24 9.27 -13.45
CA PRO A 281 4.54 10.18 -14.34
C PRO A 281 3.28 9.52 -14.89
N TYR A 282 2.14 10.24 -14.84
CA TYR A 282 0.87 9.78 -15.40
C TYR A 282 0.52 10.54 -16.67
N GLU A 283 0.11 9.82 -17.71
CA GLU A 283 -0.50 10.44 -18.88
C GLU A 283 -1.91 10.94 -18.54
N ILE A 284 -2.20 12.17 -18.93
CA ILE A 284 -3.54 12.77 -18.77
C ILE A 284 -3.96 13.34 -20.14
N SER A 285 -5.04 12.80 -20.70
CA SER A 285 -5.64 13.38 -21.90
C SER A 285 -6.34 14.70 -21.57
N GLU A 286 -6.49 15.57 -22.55
CA GLU A 286 -7.21 16.83 -22.40
C GLU A 286 -8.68 16.57 -21.98
N GLU A 287 -9.33 15.54 -22.52
CA GLU A 287 -10.66 15.11 -22.13
C GLU A 287 -10.71 14.76 -20.63
N THR A 288 -9.76 13.94 -20.16
CA THR A 288 -9.67 13.57 -18.74
C THR A 288 -9.47 14.80 -17.85
N ARG A 289 -8.57 15.71 -18.25
CA ARG A 289 -8.32 16.97 -17.52
C ARG A 289 -9.59 17.82 -17.40
N GLN A 290 -10.28 18.02 -18.51
CA GLN A 290 -11.51 18.83 -18.56
C GLN A 290 -12.63 18.19 -17.74
N THR A 291 -12.85 16.88 -17.88
CA THR A 291 -13.87 16.15 -17.13
C THR A 291 -13.63 16.22 -15.61
N LEU A 292 -12.39 15.98 -15.19
CA LEU A 292 -12.06 16.06 -13.76
C LEU A 292 -12.22 17.49 -13.22
N HIS A 293 -11.75 18.48 -13.97
CA HIS A 293 -11.77 19.87 -13.52
C HIS A 293 -13.17 20.50 -13.52
N HIS A 294 -13.95 20.32 -14.59
CA HIS A 294 -15.22 21.03 -14.75
C HIS A 294 -16.44 20.26 -14.20
N LYS A 295 -16.33 18.95 -13.95
CA LYS A 295 -17.44 18.13 -13.49
C LYS A 295 -17.15 17.40 -12.19
N VAL A 296 -16.12 16.56 -12.18
CA VAL A 296 -15.90 15.61 -11.08
C VAL A 296 -15.46 16.32 -9.80
N PHE A 297 -14.33 17.01 -9.81
CA PHE A 297 -13.78 17.61 -8.60
C PHE A 297 -14.65 18.70 -7.97
N PRO A 298 -15.34 19.58 -8.74
CA PRO A 298 -16.31 20.50 -8.16
C PRO A 298 -17.39 19.82 -7.32
N PHE A 299 -17.97 18.71 -7.85
CA PHE A 299 -18.98 17.94 -7.14
C PHE A 299 -18.43 17.34 -5.84
N TRP A 300 -17.23 16.73 -5.89
CA TRP A 300 -16.63 16.01 -4.77
C TRP A 300 -15.84 16.89 -3.78
N SER A 301 -15.69 18.18 -4.04
CA SER A 301 -14.90 19.10 -3.19
C SER A 301 -15.35 19.16 -1.72
N LYS A 302 -16.62 18.88 -1.45
CA LYS A 302 -17.22 18.85 -0.10
C LYS A 302 -17.76 17.46 0.28
N ARG A 303 -17.69 16.48 -0.62
CA ARG A 303 -18.36 15.16 -0.50
C ARG A 303 -17.37 14.00 -0.44
N ASN A 304 -16.18 14.23 0.08
CA ASN A 304 -15.16 13.21 0.30
C ASN A 304 -14.90 12.99 1.79
N MET A 305 -14.30 11.84 2.12
CA MET A 305 -14.12 11.41 3.51
C MET A 305 -13.33 12.43 4.34
N ARG A 306 -12.22 12.94 3.82
CA ARG A 306 -11.37 13.89 4.56
C ARG A 306 -12.10 15.19 4.89
N GLU A 307 -12.75 15.80 3.90
CA GLU A 307 -13.45 17.06 4.10
C GLU A 307 -14.71 16.88 4.96
N TRP A 308 -15.34 15.70 4.90
CA TRP A 308 -16.44 15.35 5.79
C TRP A 308 -15.98 15.32 7.26
N VAL A 309 -14.86 14.65 7.56
CA VAL A 309 -14.30 14.63 8.93
C VAL A 309 -13.93 16.04 9.38
N ARG A 310 -13.25 16.82 8.53
CA ARG A 310 -12.84 18.21 8.85
C ARG A 310 -14.02 19.15 9.13
N SER A 311 -15.18 18.90 8.51
CA SER A 311 -16.39 19.71 8.71
C SER A 311 -17.28 19.21 9.84
N SER A 312 -17.18 17.92 10.23
CA SER A 312 -18.06 17.29 11.22
C SER A 312 -17.46 17.29 12.62
N TYR A 313 -16.13 17.37 12.75
CA TYR A 313 -15.43 17.30 14.04
C TYR A 313 -14.49 18.49 14.24
N ASP A 314 -14.50 19.05 15.44
CA ASP A 314 -13.51 20.04 15.88
C ASP A 314 -12.35 19.34 16.61
N GLN A 315 -11.46 18.74 15.85
CA GLN A 315 -10.31 17.94 16.33
C GLN A 315 -8.99 18.45 15.73
N PRO A 316 -8.55 19.67 16.10
CA PRO A 316 -7.38 20.28 15.46
C PRO A 316 -6.07 19.52 15.74
N LEU A 317 -5.95 18.82 16.89
CA LEU A 317 -4.76 18.04 17.22
C LEU A 317 -4.61 16.83 16.29
N SER A 318 -5.62 15.97 16.18
CA SER A 318 -5.60 14.77 15.34
C SER A 318 -5.42 15.12 13.87
N GLN A 319 -6.08 16.17 13.38
CA GLN A 319 -5.88 16.69 12.03
C GLN A 319 -4.45 17.16 11.79
N ARG A 320 -3.82 17.82 12.77
CA ARG A 320 -2.43 18.27 12.66
C ARG A 320 -1.43 17.14 12.68
N LEU A 321 -1.66 16.08 13.45
CA LEU A 321 -0.82 14.87 13.43
C LEU A 321 -0.81 14.24 12.04
N ASP A 322 -1.99 14.16 11.40
CA ASP A 322 -2.13 13.70 10.03
C ASP A 322 -1.42 14.61 9.01
N GLU A 323 -1.63 15.92 9.09
CA GLU A 323 -1.01 16.91 8.19
C GLU A 323 0.51 16.99 8.32
N ARG A 324 1.10 16.57 9.46
CA ARG A 324 2.54 16.60 9.74
C ARG A 324 3.24 15.26 9.54
N PHE A 325 2.49 14.24 9.11
CA PHE A 325 2.99 12.88 8.94
C PHE A 325 3.65 12.29 10.21
N ALA A 326 3.18 12.65 11.38
CA ALA A 326 3.47 11.90 12.60
C ALA A 326 2.77 10.55 12.56
N VAL A 327 1.56 10.55 11.97
CA VAL A 327 0.79 9.35 11.64
C VAL A 327 0.17 9.54 10.25
N TYR A 328 0.28 8.55 9.39
CA TYR A 328 -0.37 8.55 8.09
C TYR A 328 -1.59 7.62 8.11
N PHE A 329 -2.76 8.13 7.75
CA PHE A 329 -4.01 7.36 7.74
C PHE A 329 -4.35 6.91 6.32
N MET A 330 -4.44 5.59 6.12
CA MET A 330 -4.71 5.01 4.80
C MET A 330 -6.12 5.29 4.28
N TRP A 331 -7.10 5.44 5.16
CA TRP A 331 -8.50 5.71 4.80
C TRP A 331 -8.68 6.82 3.77
N LYS A 332 -7.91 7.88 3.86
CA LYS A 332 -8.01 9.06 3.00
C LYS A 332 -7.41 8.86 1.60
N THR A 333 -6.70 7.76 1.35
CA THR A 333 -6.06 7.48 0.05
C THR A 333 -6.47 6.16 -0.57
N ALA A 334 -6.61 5.11 0.24
CA ALA A 334 -6.94 3.78 -0.23
C ALA A 334 -8.36 3.33 0.14
N ALA A 335 -9.11 4.15 0.87
CA ALA A 335 -10.43 3.81 1.39
C ALA A 335 -10.42 2.45 2.09
N LEU A 336 -11.35 1.58 1.73
CA LEU A 336 -11.40 0.23 2.22
C LEU A 336 -10.38 -0.63 1.49
N SER A 337 -9.27 -0.91 2.14
CA SER A 337 -8.23 -1.80 1.63
C SER A 337 -7.88 -2.86 2.68
N HIS A 338 -6.94 -3.75 2.36
CA HIS A 338 -6.44 -4.76 3.29
C HIS A 338 -7.55 -5.62 3.88
N THR A 339 -8.32 -6.23 2.98
CA THR A 339 -9.30 -7.28 3.25
C THR A 339 -9.38 -8.21 2.05
N ILE A 340 -10.02 -9.37 2.22
CA ILE A 340 -10.20 -10.40 1.20
C ILE A 340 -11.67 -10.80 1.16
N LEU A 341 -12.22 -10.93 -0.06
CA LEU A 341 -13.58 -11.43 -0.25
C LEU A 341 -13.68 -12.92 0.05
N ASP A 342 -14.91 -13.38 0.28
CA ASP A 342 -15.25 -14.79 0.18
C ASP A 342 -15.34 -15.22 -1.30
N PHE A 343 -14.16 -15.35 -1.96
CA PHE A 343 -14.11 -15.88 -3.31
C PHE A 343 -14.63 -17.31 -3.41
N PRO A 344 -14.38 -18.23 -2.46
CA PRO A 344 -15.02 -19.54 -2.47
C PRO A 344 -16.55 -19.48 -2.55
N LYS A 345 -17.20 -18.56 -1.86
CA LYS A 345 -18.65 -18.35 -1.94
C LYS A 345 -19.06 -17.87 -3.33
N LEU A 346 -18.33 -16.90 -3.90
CA LEU A 346 -18.59 -16.42 -5.26
C LEU A 346 -18.43 -17.53 -6.29
N LEU A 347 -17.39 -18.36 -6.19
CA LEU A 347 -17.15 -19.48 -7.10
C LEU A 347 -18.24 -20.55 -7.00
N ARG A 348 -18.69 -20.87 -5.80
CA ARG A 348 -19.67 -21.94 -5.53
C ARG A 348 -21.10 -21.55 -5.89
N LEU A 349 -21.49 -20.30 -5.70
CA LEU A 349 -22.88 -19.84 -5.81
C LEU A 349 -23.12 -18.92 -7.01
N GLY A 350 -22.13 -18.19 -7.42
CA GLY A 350 -22.28 -17.02 -8.26
C GLY A 350 -23.11 -15.91 -7.60
N THR A 351 -23.24 -14.77 -8.29
CA THR A 351 -24.04 -13.64 -7.75
C THR A 351 -25.52 -14.01 -7.64
N GLY A 352 -26.04 -14.84 -8.56
CA GLY A 352 -27.42 -15.30 -8.54
C GLY A 352 -27.74 -16.17 -7.32
N GLY A 353 -26.86 -17.09 -6.95
CA GLY A 353 -27.03 -17.92 -5.77
C GLY A 353 -26.94 -17.11 -4.46
N ILE A 354 -26.04 -16.11 -4.42
CA ILE A 354 -25.95 -15.20 -3.26
C ILE A 354 -27.20 -14.34 -3.13
N ILE A 355 -27.79 -13.86 -4.24
CA ILE A 355 -29.08 -13.16 -4.23
C ILE A 355 -30.19 -14.07 -3.68
N ALA A 356 -30.21 -15.34 -4.09
CA ALA A 356 -31.18 -16.29 -3.55
C ALA A 356 -31.02 -16.54 -2.05
N GLU A 357 -29.80 -16.56 -1.50
CA GLU A 357 -29.56 -16.61 -0.04
C GLU A 357 -30.08 -15.34 0.65
N ILE A 358 -29.89 -14.15 0.07
CA ILE A 358 -30.43 -12.88 0.61
C ILE A 358 -31.97 -12.91 0.63
N ASP A 359 -32.60 -13.37 -0.46
CA ASP A 359 -34.08 -13.47 -0.54
C ASP A 359 -34.63 -14.47 0.50
N ALA A 360 -33.93 -15.58 0.74
CA ALA A 360 -34.29 -16.55 1.77
C ALA A 360 -34.15 -15.93 3.19
N GLU A 361 -33.07 -15.16 3.45
CA GLU A 361 -32.89 -14.47 4.75
C GLU A 361 -33.99 -13.44 5.00
N LEU A 362 -34.38 -12.66 3.98
CA LEU A 362 -35.48 -11.69 4.07
C LEU A 362 -36.85 -12.38 4.29
N ALA A 363 -37.09 -13.55 3.67
CA ALA A 363 -38.30 -14.32 3.83
C ALA A 363 -38.39 -14.98 5.23
N ALA A 364 -37.26 -15.40 5.77
CA ALA A 364 -37.19 -16.03 7.10
C ALA A 364 -37.41 -15.04 8.26
N ASP A 365 -37.11 -13.76 8.08
CA ASP A 365 -37.19 -12.71 9.10
C ASP A 365 -38.22 -11.63 8.73
N ALA A 366 -39.52 -11.96 8.87
CA ALA A 366 -40.61 -11.02 8.59
C ALA A 366 -40.55 -9.75 9.48
N SER A 367 -39.88 -9.83 10.64
CA SER A 367 -39.68 -8.72 11.58
C SER A 367 -38.38 -7.91 11.35
N ALA A 368 -37.64 -8.20 10.28
CA ALA A 368 -36.38 -7.52 9.98
C ALA A 368 -36.52 -5.99 10.02
N SER A 369 -35.56 -5.35 10.68
CA SER A 369 -35.51 -3.88 10.77
C SER A 369 -35.40 -3.23 9.38
N ALA A 370 -35.74 -1.95 9.29
CA ALA A 370 -35.56 -1.20 8.06
C ALA A 370 -34.09 -1.16 7.64
N GLU A 371 -33.15 -1.06 8.61
CA GLU A 371 -31.70 -1.12 8.35
C GLU A 371 -31.30 -2.44 7.67
N LYS A 372 -31.75 -3.59 8.24
CA LYS A 372 -31.45 -4.91 7.64
C LYS A 372 -32.02 -5.03 6.24
N LYS A 373 -33.28 -4.63 6.03
CA LYS A 373 -33.91 -4.68 4.71
C LYS A 373 -33.17 -3.83 3.68
N ASN A 374 -32.79 -2.61 4.04
CA ASN A 374 -32.08 -1.69 3.16
C ASN A 374 -30.67 -2.21 2.81
N THR A 375 -29.95 -2.75 3.80
CA THR A 375 -28.60 -3.31 3.60
C THR A 375 -28.66 -4.52 2.68
N LEU A 376 -29.60 -5.45 2.88
CA LEU A 376 -29.75 -6.63 2.06
C LEU A 376 -30.18 -6.28 0.63
N GLU A 377 -31.09 -5.31 0.46
CA GLU A 377 -31.47 -4.81 -0.86
C GLU A 377 -30.29 -4.14 -1.56
N ALA A 378 -29.46 -3.38 -0.85
CA ALA A 378 -28.25 -2.78 -1.40
C ALA A 378 -27.24 -3.83 -1.89
N MET A 379 -27.06 -4.93 -1.13
CA MET A 379 -26.23 -6.07 -1.54
C MET A 379 -26.72 -6.68 -2.86
N LYS A 380 -28.03 -6.92 -2.99
CA LYS A 380 -28.64 -7.46 -4.22
C LYS A 380 -28.37 -6.56 -5.42
N ILE A 381 -28.63 -5.26 -5.27
CA ILE A 381 -28.40 -4.27 -6.33
C ILE A 381 -26.95 -4.29 -6.81
N CYS A 382 -25.98 -4.40 -5.90
CA CYS A 382 -24.57 -4.48 -6.27
C CYS A 382 -24.22 -5.79 -7.01
N LEU A 383 -24.71 -6.93 -6.53
CA LEU A 383 -24.53 -8.23 -7.19
C LEU A 383 -25.12 -8.26 -8.60
N GLU A 384 -26.30 -7.67 -8.79
CA GLU A 384 -26.92 -7.48 -10.11
C GLU A 384 -26.07 -6.58 -11.04
N GLY A 385 -25.46 -5.53 -10.48
CA GLY A 385 -24.53 -4.65 -11.21
C GLY A 385 -23.28 -5.40 -11.69
N LEU A 386 -22.67 -6.23 -10.84
CA LEU A 386 -21.52 -7.06 -11.20
C LEU A 386 -21.88 -8.04 -12.34
N ALA A 387 -23.02 -8.72 -12.23
CA ALA A 387 -23.53 -9.61 -13.27
C ALA A 387 -23.85 -8.87 -14.58
N ALA A 388 -24.32 -7.63 -14.51
CA ALA A 388 -24.59 -6.80 -15.69
C ALA A 388 -23.30 -6.46 -16.44
N TYR A 389 -22.22 -6.12 -15.73
CA TYR A 389 -20.91 -5.88 -16.36
C TYR A 389 -20.38 -7.11 -17.06
N ALA A 390 -20.49 -8.29 -16.45
CA ALA A 390 -20.10 -9.55 -17.07
C ALA A 390 -20.88 -9.83 -18.37
N ARG A 391 -22.20 -9.56 -18.40
CA ARG A 391 -23.00 -9.68 -19.63
C ARG A 391 -22.55 -8.71 -20.72
N ASN A 392 -22.17 -7.49 -20.36
CA ASN A 392 -21.62 -6.52 -21.33
C ASN A 392 -20.29 -7.02 -21.91
N LEU A 393 -19.42 -7.60 -21.07
CA LEU A 393 -18.18 -8.23 -21.52
C LEU A 393 -18.43 -9.45 -22.43
N ALA A 394 -19.43 -10.29 -22.11
CA ALA A 394 -19.82 -11.40 -22.96
C ALA A 394 -20.26 -10.94 -24.35
N SER A 395 -21.06 -9.87 -24.42
CA SER A 395 -21.50 -9.28 -25.69
C SER A 395 -20.32 -8.69 -26.48
N GLN A 396 -19.33 -8.11 -25.80
CA GLN A 396 -18.11 -7.61 -26.43
C GLN A 396 -17.26 -8.77 -26.97
N ALA A 397 -17.07 -9.83 -26.18
CA ALA A 397 -16.32 -11.03 -26.59
C ALA A 397 -16.95 -11.68 -27.84
N GLU A 398 -18.29 -11.77 -27.88
CA GLU A 398 -19.03 -12.30 -29.04
C GLU A 398 -18.83 -11.43 -30.30
N ALA A 399 -18.87 -10.10 -30.14
CA ALA A 399 -18.63 -9.18 -31.25
C ALA A 399 -17.17 -9.28 -31.76
N ASP A 400 -16.20 -9.38 -30.84
CA ASP A 400 -14.78 -9.55 -31.16
C ASP A 400 -14.54 -10.91 -31.85
N ALA A 401 -15.17 -11.99 -31.40
CA ALA A 401 -15.10 -13.31 -32.05
C ALA A 401 -15.64 -13.28 -33.49
N ALA A 402 -16.76 -12.58 -33.72
CA ALA A 402 -17.33 -12.45 -35.04
C ALA A 402 -16.44 -11.65 -36.02
N ALA A 403 -15.63 -10.72 -35.50
CA ALA A 403 -14.72 -9.90 -36.29
C ALA A 403 -13.33 -10.55 -36.48
N GLU A 404 -12.96 -11.53 -35.63
CA GLU A 404 -11.63 -12.15 -35.61
C GLU A 404 -11.40 -13.06 -36.83
N ARG A 405 -10.23 -12.94 -37.43
CA ARG A 405 -9.82 -13.72 -38.63
C ARG A 405 -8.99 -14.93 -38.29
N ASP A 406 -8.23 -14.89 -37.17
CA ASP A 406 -7.44 -16.03 -36.72
C ASP A 406 -8.40 -17.06 -36.10
N PRO A 407 -8.46 -18.30 -36.63
CA PRO A 407 -9.34 -19.33 -36.08
C PRO A 407 -9.05 -19.71 -34.63
N ALA A 408 -7.77 -19.69 -34.23
CA ALA A 408 -7.37 -20.02 -32.87
C ALA A 408 -7.86 -18.94 -31.87
N ARG A 409 -7.62 -17.69 -32.20
CA ARG A 409 -8.08 -16.56 -31.38
C ARG A 409 -9.61 -16.46 -31.35
N ARG A 410 -10.28 -16.72 -32.47
CA ARG A 410 -11.75 -16.78 -32.50
C ARG A 410 -12.30 -17.83 -31.52
N ALA A 411 -11.73 -19.05 -31.54
CA ALA A 411 -12.15 -20.11 -30.63
C ALA A 411 -11.92 -19.75 -29.14
N GLU A 412 -10.86 -18.98 -28.84
CA GLU A 412 -10.63 -18.43 -27.49
C GLU A 412 -11.71 -17.42 -27.08
N LEU A 413 -12.06 -16.48 -27.98
CA LEU A 413 -13.10 -15.46 -27.74
C LEU A 413 -14.49 -16.10 -27.60
N GLU A 414 -14.78 -17.15 -28.38
CA GLU A 414 -16.03 -17.92 -28.24
C GLU A 414 -16.12 -18.58 -26.86
N ARG A 415 -15.03 -19.24 -26.40
CA ARG A 415 -14.97 -19.79 -25.03
C ARG A 415 -15.12 -18.73 -23.98
N LEU A 416 -14.44 -17.58 -24.14
CA LEU A 416 -14.54 -16.47 -23.20
C LEU A 416 -15.98 -15.93 -23.15
N THR A 417 -16.68 -15.88 -24.29
CA THR A 417 -18.10 -15.52 -24.36
C THR A 417 -18.97 -16.44 -23.52
N GLU A 418 -18.77 -17.78 -23.65
CA GLU A 418 -19.52 -18.77 -22.87
C GLU A 418 -19.19 -18.65 -21.38
N THR A 419 -17.92 -18.52 -21.03
CA THR A 419 -17.46 -18.28 -19.65
C THR A 419 -18.17 -17.07 -19.03
N LEU A 420 -18.19 -15.94 -19.73
CA LEU A 420 -18.76 -14.69 -19.21
C LEU A 420 -20.30 -14.69 -19.15
N ARG A 421 -20.97 -15.52 -19.97
CA ARG A 421 -22.42 -15.75 -19.87
C ARG A 421 -22.79 -16.51 -18.61
N LYS A 422 -21.88 -17.32 -18.09
CA LYS A 422 -22.08 -18.15 -16.90
C LYS A 422 -21.57 -17.47 -15.63
N VAL A 423 -20.33 -17.05 -15.59
CA VAL A 423 -19.72 -16.45 -14.39
C VAL A 423 -19.57 -14.94 -14.51
N PRO A 424 -19.66 -14.16 -13.40
CA PRO A 424 -19.89 -14.59 -12.02
C PRO A 424 -21.36 -14.77 -11.65
N ALA A 425 -22.30 -14.80 -12.61
CA ALA A 425 -23.74 -14.92 -12.32
C ALA A 425 -24.11 -16.30 -11.74
N GLY A 426 -23.57 -17.37 -12.31
CA GLY A 426 -23.68 -18.74 -11.84
C GLY A 426 -22.39 -19.27 -11.20
N PRO A 427 -22.41 -20.51 -10.69
CA PRO A 427 -21.23 -21.19 -10.15
C PRO A 427 -20.18 -21.47 -11.24
N ALA A 428 -18.92 -21.44 -10.86
CA ALA A 428 -17.81 -21.88 -11.72
C ALA A 428 -17.71 -23.41 -11.72
N GLU A 429 -17.29 -23.99 -12.85
CA GLU A 429 -17.10 -25.45 -13.01
C GLU A 429 -15.70 -25.77 -13.60
N THR A 430 -15.06 -24.83 -14.27
CA THR A 430 -13.73 -24.99 -14.89
C THR A 430 -12.74 -23.97 -14.34
N LEU A 431 -11.44 -24.23 -14.57
CA LEU A 431 -10.36 -23.30 -14.16
C LEU A 431 -10.50 -21.92 -14.84
N ASP A 432 -10.85 -21.88 -16.13
CA ASP A 432 -11.10 -20.64 -16.87
C ASP A 432 -12.25 -19.83 -16.26
N GLU A 433 -13.35 -20.48 -15.91
CA GLU A 433 -14.50 -19.86 -15.25
C GLU A 433 -14.14 -19.34 -13.85
N ALA A 434 -13.45 -20.15 -13.07
CA ALA A 434 -13.04 -19.79 -11.71
C ALA A 434 -12.14 -18.55 -11.69
N LEU A 435 -11.13 -18.52 -12.56
CA LEU A 435 -10.20 -17.38 -12.59
C LEU A 435 -10.85 -16.10 -13.14
N ASN A 436 -11.73 -16.20 -14.15
CA ASN A 436 -12.52 -15.06 -14.62
C ASN A 436 -13.50 -14.55 -13.54
N ALA A 437 -14.14 -15.44 -12.77
CA ALA A 437 -15.04 -15.04 -11.68
C ALA A 437 -14.28 -14.31 -10.56
N ILE A 438 -13.11 -14.79 -10.15
CA ILE A 438 -12.23 -14.11 -9.17
C ILE A 438 -11.84 -12.73 -9.69
N TRP A 439 -11.37 -12.64 -10.94
CA TRP A 439 -10.94 -11.39 -11.53
C TRP A 439 -12.08 -10.36 -11.62
N LEU A 440 -13.29 -10.78 -12.04
CA LEU A 440 -14.46 -9.89 -12.12
C LEU A 440 -14.93 -9.45 -10.72
N GLY A 441 -14.88 -10.33 -9.72
CA GLY A 441 -15.14 -9.98 -8.32
C GLY A 441 -14.17 -8.92 -7.81
N TRP A 442 -12.88 -9.08 -8.11
CA TRP A 442 -11.84 -8.13 -7.74
C TRP A 442 -12.03 -6.77 -8.44
N ILE A 443 -12.33 -6.76 -9.75
CA ILE A 443 -12.70 -5.53 -10.48
C ILE A 443 -13.92 -4.86 -9.82
N GLY A 444 -14.97 -5.64 -9.52
CA GLY A 444 -16.19 -5.13 -8.91
C GLY A 444 -15.93 -4.36 -7.63
N LEU A 445 -15.07 -4.87 -6.76
CA LEU A 445 -14.68 -4.18 -5.53
C LEU A 445 -13.89 -2.90 -5.79
N HIS A 446 -13.00 -2.89 -6.77
CA HIS A 446 -12.28 -1.67 -7.15
C HIS A 446 -13.21 -0.61 -7.71
N MET A 447 -14.30 -1.03 -8.36
CA MET A 447 -15.35 -0.10 -8.79
C MET A 447 -16.20 0.39 -7.61
N GLU A 448 -16.35 -0.42 -6.57
CA GLU A 448 -17.06 0.01 -5.37
C GLU A 448 -16.24 0.98 -4.54
N SER A 449 -15.08 0.60 -4.04
CA SER A 449 -14.48 1.33 -2.91
C SER A 449 -12.98 1.45 -2.82
N THR A 450 -12.20 0.62 -3.43
CA THR A 450 -10.79 0.53 -3.09
C THR A 450 -9.84 1.04 -4.17
N ASN A 451 -8.70 1.61 -3.75
CA ASN A 451 -7.64 2.07 -4.64
C ASN A 451 -6.41 1.15 -4.64
N ALA A 452 -6.09 0.55 -3.49
CA ALA A 452 -4.91 -0.31 -3.32
C ALA A 452 -5.08 -1.26 -2.14
N GLY A 453 -4.30 -2.35 -2.10
CA GLY A 453 -4.24 -3.28 -0.97
C GLY A 453 -5.44 -4.23 -0.87
N LEU A 454 -6.29 -4.32 -1.89
CA LEU A 454 -7.31 -5.34 -1.95
C LEU A 454 -6.71 -6.64 -2.45
N SER A 455 -6.63 -7.62 -1.56
CA SER A 455 -5.90 -8.85 -1.80
C SER A 455 -6.77 -9.96 -2.35
N ILE A 456 -6.14 -10.91 -3.02
CA ILE A 456 -6.79 -12.07 -3.62
C ILE A 456 -6.87 -13.20 -2.57
N GLY A 457 -5.83 -13.36 -1.75
CA GLY A 457 -5.80 -14.38 -0.71
C GLY A 457 -5.31 -15.74 -1.20
N ARG A 458 -5.91 -16.82 -0.71
CA ARG A 458 -5.46 -18.20 -0.90
C ARG A 458 -5.89 -18.80 -2.25
N ILE A 459 -5.48 -18.15 -3.32
CA ILE A 459 -5.93 -18.48 -4.69
C ILE A 459 -5.54 -19.91 -5.11
N ASP A 460 -4.42 -20.44 -4.63
CA ASP A 460 -4.01 -21.83 -4.91
C ASP A 460 -5.02 -22.85 -4.37
N GLN A 461 -5.57 -22.60 -3.16
CA GLN A 461 -6.59 -23.46 -2.56
C GLN A 461 -7.92 -23.39 -3.31
N TRP A 462 -8.27 -22.22 -3.80
CA TRP A 462 -9.55 -22.02 -4.45
C TRP A 462 -9.57 -22.50 -5.91
N LEU A 463 -8.44 -22.49 -6.59
CA LEU A 463 -8.31 -22.95 -7.98
C LEU A 463 -8.02 -24.45 -8.08
N GLN A 464 -7.40 -25.07 -7.06
CA GLN A 464 -7.02 -26.48 -7.10
C GLN A 464 -8.18 -27.45 -7.42
N PRO A 465 -9.40 -27.29 -6.84
CA PRO A 465 -10.50 -28.20 -7.16
C PRO A 465 -10.87 -28.20 -8.65
N PHE A 466 -10.82 -27.04 -9.31
CA PHE A 466 -11.13 -26.90 -10.73
C PHE A 466 -10.01 -27.49 -11.59
N PHE A 467 -8.76 -27.18 -11.24
CA PHE A 467 -7.60 -27.76 -11.92
C PHE A 467 -7.60 -29.29 -11.85
N ALA A 468 -7.86 -29.86 -10.68
CA ALA A 468 -7.90 -31.31 -10.49
C ALA A 468 -9.05 -31.95 -11.27
N ALA A 469 -10.25 -31.35 -11.24
CA ALA A 469 -11.40 -31.84 -11.99
C ALA A 469 -11.13 -31.84 -13.50
N ASP A 470 -10.58 -30.78 -14.04
CA ASP A 470 -10.22 -30.68 -15.46
C ASP A 470 -9.13 -31.73 -15.83
N MET A 471 -8.11 -31.92 -14.97
CA MET A 471 -7.05 -32.93 -15.19
C MET A 471 -7.56 -34.35 -15.16
N ASP A 472 -8.54 -34.68 -14.34
CA ASP A 472 -9.11 -36.01 -14.20
C ASP A 472 -9.88 -36.46 -15.47
N GLU A 473 -10.39 -35.51 -16.25
CA GLU A 473 -11.06 -35.80 -17.53
C GLU A 473 -10.09 -36.13 -18.66
N LEU A 474 -8.81 -35.73 -18.53
CA LEU A 474 -7.78 -35.92 -19.56
C LEU A 474 -7.16 -37.32 -19.50
N LYS A 475 -7.06 -37.97 -20.67
CA LYS A 475 -6.71 -39.40 -20.78
C LYS A 475 -5.25 -39.63 -21.14
N THR A 476 -4.63 -38.72 -21.88
CA THR A 476 -3.27 -38.90 -22.37
C THR A 476 -2.28 -37.95 -21.68
N ALA A 477 -1.00 -38.30 -21.73
CA ALA A 477 0.06 -37.42 -21.19
C ALA A 477 0.16 -36.11 -21.99
N GLU A 478 -0.03 -36.18 -23.30
CA GLU A 478 0.00 -35.00 -24.20
C GLU A 478 -1.15 -34.03 -23.91
N GLU A 479 -2.37 -34.53 -23.64
CA GLU A 479 -3.51 -33.70 -23.23
C GLU A 479 -3.22 -33.02 -21.89
N ARG A 480 -2.67 -33.73 -20.94
CA ARG A 480 -2.31 -33.19 -19.61
C ARG A 480 -1.21 -32.13 -19.69
N GLU A 481 -0.16 -32.39 -20.49
CA GLU A 481 0.91 -31.41 -20.73
C GLU A 481 0.36 -30.14 -21.38
N ALA A 482 -0.47 -30.25 -22.41
CA ALA A 482 -1.10 -29.13 -23.07
C ALA A 482 -1.99 -28.33 -22.10
N TYR A 483 -2.71 -29.01 -21.21
CA TYR A 483 -3.55 -28.39 -20.21
C TYR A 483 -2.73 -27.62 -19.13
N VAL A 484 -1.66 -28.23 -18.62
CA VAL A 484 -0.73 -27.57 -17.68
C VAL A 484 -0.14 -26.32 -18.31
N LYS A 485 0.31 -26.39 -19.56
CA LYS A 485 0.82 -25.25 -20.31
C LYS A 485 -0.24 -24.13 -20.40
N ARG A 486 -1.50 -24.51 -20.72
CA ARG A 486 -2.60 -23.54 -20.74
C ARG A 486 -2.89 -22.95 -19.36
N ALA A 487 -2.85 -23.74 -18.28
CA ALA A 487 -3.06 -23.26 -16.92
C ALA A 487 -1.98 -22.23 -16.53
N ILE A 488 -0.72 -22.49 -16.88
CA ILE A 488 0.39 -21.54 -16.68
C ILE A 488 0.14 -20.23 -17.46
N GLU A 489 -0.27 -20.33 -18.74
CA GLU A 489 -0.57 -19.17 -19.57
C GLU A 489 -1.75 -18.35 -19.02
N LEU A 490 -2.82 -19.01 -18.58
CA LEU A 490 -4.02 -18.37 -18.00
C LEU A 490 -3.68 -17.64 -16.70
N VAL A 491 -2.94 -18.27 -15.79
CA VAL A 491 -2.44 -17.64 -14.55
C VAL A 491 -1.47 -16.50 -14.90
N GLY A 492 -0.64 -16.65 -15.93
CA GLY A 492 0.23 -15.59 -16.41
C GLY A 492 -0.54 -14.38 -16.92
N CYS A 493 -1.64 -14.57 -17.65
CA CYS A 493 -2.55 -13.48 -18.04
C CYS A 493 -3.13 -12.79 -16.80
N PHE A 494 -3.56 -13.55 -15.79
CA PHE A 494 -4.05 -12.99 -14.54
C PHE A 494 -2.98 -12.13 -13.83
N TYR A 495 -1.74 -12.58 -13.73
CA TYR A 495 -0.63 -11.79 -13.17
C TYR A 495 -0.41 -10.50 -13.95
N MET A 496 -0.43 -10.57 -15.27
CA MET A 496 -0.28 -9.38 -16.11
C MET A 496 -1.43 -8.39 -15.90
N ARG A 497 -2.67 -8.86 -15.73
CA ARG A 497 -3.81 -7.97 -15.40
C ARG A 497 -3.65 -7.31 -14.03
N CYS A 498 -3.05 -7.99 -13.06
CA CYS A 498 -2.73 -7.37 -11.77
C CYS A 498 -1.79 -6.16 -11.90
N THR A 499 -0.91 -6.14 -12.90
CA THR A 499 0.01 -5.01 -13.14
C THR A 499 -0.62 -3.81 -13.82
N ASP A 500 -1.79 -3.96 -14.42
CA ASP A 500 -2.45 -2.90 -15.22
C ASP A 500 -3.25 -1.90 -14.39
N HIS A 501 -3.49 -2.20 -13.12
CA HIS A 501 -4.15 -1.32 -12.18
C HIS A 501 -3.12 -0.68 -11.24
N LEU A 502 -3.05 0.65 -11.27
CA LEU A 502 -2.18 1.41 -10.37
C LEU A 502 -2.99 2.37 -9.50
N PRO A 503 -2.57 2.56 -8.23
CA PRO A 503 -3.20 3.54 -7.36
C PRO A 503 -2.90 4.96 -7.83
N LEU A 504 -3.86 5.87 -7.60
CA LEU A 504 -3.63 7.29 -7.80
C LEU A 504 -2.77 7.83 -6.64
N ILE A 505 -1.52 8.13 -6.93
CA ILE A 505 -0.57 8.69 -5.96
C ILE A 505 -0.28 10.15 -6.36
N PRO A 506 -0.52 11.15 -5.49
CA PRO A 506 -0.05 12.50 -5.72
C PRO A 506 1.49 12.54 -5.65
N ASP A 507 2.12 13.57 -6.22
CA ASP A 507 3.61 13.64 -6.30
C ASP A 507 4.30 13.44 -4.95
N ILE A 508 3.72 14.02 -3.89
CA ILE A 508 4.20 13.80 -2.52
C ILE A 508 4.12 12.34 -2.08
N GLY A 509 3.15 11.57 -2.58
CA GLY A 509 3.00 10.15 -2.25
C GLY A 509 4.18 9.30 -2.71
N ASN A 510 4.97 9.76 -3.67
CA ASN A 510 6.19 9.07 -4.09
C ASN A 510 7.26 8.97 -2.97
N TYR A 511 7.17 9.80 -1.94
CA TYR A 511 8.04 9.70 -0.76
C TYR A 511 7.53 8.68 0.26
N LEU A 512 6.20 8.46 0.33
CA LEU A 512 5.57 7.57 1.30
C LEU A 512 5.38 6.15 0.76
N PHE A 513 5.15 6.03 -0.56
CA PHE A 513 4.75 4.79 -1.24
C PHE A 513 5.57 4.58 -2.52
N GLY A 514 6.87 4.90 -2.47
CA GLY A 514 7.75 4.85 -3.63
C GLY A 514 7.71 3.50 -4.35
N GLY A 515 7.40 3.52 -5.65
CA GLY A 515 7.35 2.33 -6.50
C GLY A 515 6.21 1.36 -6.21
N SER A 516 5.28 1.67 -5.28
CA SER A 516 4.15 0.80 -4.98
C SER A 516 3.16 0.71 -6.15
N SER A 517 2.42 -0.38 -6.17
CA SER A 517 1.34 -0.66 -7.10
C SER A 517 0.00 -0.78 -6.36
N SER A 518 -0.96 -1.49 -6.92
CA SER A 518 -2.21 -1.84 -6.22
C SER A 518 -2.03 -2.84 -5.08
N ASP A 519 -0.86 -3.48 -4.99
CA ASP A 519 -0.42 -4.33 -3.87
C ASP A 519 -1.45 -5.42 -3.49
N GLN A 520 -2.00 -6.10 -4.51
CA GLN A 520 -2.87 -7.24 -4.31
C GLN A 520 -2.05 -8.46 -3.92
N ALA A 521 -2.18 -8.88 -2.66
CA ALA A 521 -1.48 -10.05 -2.16
C ALA A 521 -2.20 -11.34 -2.60
N ILE A 522 -1.40 -12.32 -3.01
CA ILE A 522 -1.79 -13.73 -3.06
C ILE A 522 -1.03 -14.49 -1.98
N THR A 523 -1.64 -15.55 -1.45
CA THR A 523 -1.06 -16.34 -0.36
C THR A 523 -1.08 -17.81 -0.74
N LEU A 524 0.08 -18.46 -0.73
CA LEU A 524 0.29 -19.83 -1.20
C LEU A 524 0.64 -20.78 -0.07
N GLY A 525 0.26 -22.04 -0.18
CA GLY A 525 0.68 -23.15 0.69
C GLY A 525 0.18 -23.04 2.13
N GLY A 526 1.03 -23.44 3.09
CA GLY A 526 0.67 -23.53 4.50
C GLY A 526 -0.20 -24.75 4.82
N ILE A 527 -1.23 -24.56 5.64
CA ILE A 527 -2.18 -25.63 6.00
C ILE A 527 -3.61 -25.29 5.58
N THR A 528 -4.42 -26.35 5.40
CA THR A 528 -5.86 -26.25 5.17
C THR A 528 -6.59 -25.83 6.45
N PRO A 529 -7.89 -25.43 6.39
CA PRO A 529 -8.71 -25.21 7.60
C PRO A 529 -8.76 -26.44 8.52
N ASP A 530 -8.66 -27.66 7.97
CA ASP A 530 -8.64 -28.92 8.71
C ASP A 530 -7.27 -29.24 9.34
N GLY A 531 -6.22 -28.46 8.97
CA GLY A 531 -4.86 -28.62 9.53
C GLY A 531 -3.96 -29.58 8.76
N GLU A 532 -4.31 -29.93 7.53
CA GLU A 532 -3.49 -30.75 6.62
C GLU A 532 -2.59 -29.88 5.73
N ASP A 533 -1.62 -30.52 5.06
CA ASP A 533 -0.76 -29.83 4.07
C ASP A 533 -1.60 -29.21 2.94
N ALA A 534 -1.44 -27.94 2.70
CA ALA A 534 -2.18 -27.19 1.69
C ALA A 534 -1.40 -27.00 0.39
N VAL A 535 -0.15 -27.46 0.31
CA VAL A 535 0.65 -27.38 -0.92
C VAL A 535 0.07 -28.30 -1.99
N ASN A 536 -0.20 -27.78 -3.18
CA ASN A 536 -0.89 -28.47 -4.25
C ASN A 536 -0.36 -28.07 -5.63
N ASP A 537 -0.93 -28.65 -6.72
CA ASP A 537 -0.50 -28.36 -8.09
C ASP A 537 -0.58 -26.86 -8.42
N MET A 538 -1.68 -26.20 -8.01
CA MET A 538 -1.86 -24.76 -8.26
C MET A 538 -0.85 -23.92 -7.48
N THR A 539 -0.40 -24.36 -6.29
CA THR A 539 0.70 -23.71 -5.57
C THR A 539 1.96 -23.65 -6.44
N TYR A 540 2.33 -24.77 -7.06
CA TYR A 540 3.50 -24.85 -7.93
C TYR A 540 3.33 -24.13 -9.27
N ILE A 541 2.13 -24.15 -9.86
CA ILE A 541 1.81 -23.37 -11.08
C ILE A 541 1.95 -21.87 -10.82
N LEU A 542 1.42 -21.37 -9.71
CA LEU A 542 1.52 -19.96 -9.32
C LEU A 542 2.98 -19.55 -9.03
N LEU A 543 3.76 -20.43 -8.39
CA LEU A 543 5.21 -20.22 -8.19
C LEU A 543 5.96 -20.22 -9.54
N LYS A 544 5.59 -21.10 -10.46
CA LYS A 544 6.19 -21.13 -11.81
C LYS A 544 5.92 -19.84 -12.58
N VAL A 545 4.70 -19.33 -12.53
CA VAL A 545 4.34 -18.06 -13.15
C VAL A 545 5.10 -16.89 -12.50
N THR A 546 5.24 -16.90 -11.18
CA THR A 546 6.07 -15.93 -10.44
C THR A 546 7.51 -15.93 -10.95
N GLU A 547 8.09 -17.11 -11.12
CA GLU A 547 9.45 -17.33 -11.62
C GLU A 547 9.63 -16.79 -13.04
N ILE A 548 8.77 -17.20 -13.99
CA ILE A 548 8.94 -16.85 -15.41
C ILE A 548 8.65 -15.36 -15.70
N LEU A 549 7.75 -14.72 -14.96
CA LEU A 549 7.43 -13.30 -15.16
C LEU A 549 8.38 -12.38 -14.40
N GLY A 550 8.75 -12.69 -13.17
CA GLY A 550 9.62 -11.87 -12.34
C GLY A 550 9.12 -10.41 -12.21
N ILE A 551 7.81 -10.22 -12.02
CA ILE A 551 7.15 -8.91 -12.00
C ILE A 551 6.74 -8.51 -10.59
N ARG A 552 6.45 -7.20 -10.44
CA ARG A 552 6.10 -6.59 -9.16
C ARG A 552 4.80 -7.11 -8.57
N ASP A 553 3.79 -7.32 -9.39
CA ASP A 553 2.44 -7.73 -9.01
C ASP A 553 2.04 -9.07 -9.64
N PRO A 554 1.22 -9.85 -8.93
CA PRO A 554 0.73 -9.69 -7.55
C PRO A 554 1.85 -9.81 -6.51
N ASN A 555 1.61 -9.31 -5.28
CA ASN A 555 2.52 -9.48 -4.16
C ASN A 555 2.40 -10.93 -3.63
N VAL A 556 3.38 -11.76 -3.94
CA VAL A 556 3.35 -13.20 -3.61
C VAL A 556 3.87 -13.44 -2.20
N ASN A 557 3.00 -13.96 -1.34
CA ASN A 557 3.29 -14.40 0.02
C ASN A 557 3.14 -15.92 0.09
N ALA A 558 4.10 -16.60 0.70
CA ALA A 558 4.08 -18.05 0.84
C ALA A 558 4.07 -18.43 2.33
N ARG A 559 3.11 -19.23 2.72
CA ARG A 559 3.00 -19.78 4.07
C ARG A 559 3.78 -21.10 4.12
N PHE A 560 4.53 -21.30 5.17
CA PHE A 560 5.22 -22.55 5.49
C PHE A 560 4.88 -22.99 6.90
N ASN A 561 4.32 -24.16 7.03
CA ASN A 561 4.07 -24.80 8.31
C ASN A 561 5.16 -25.82 8.59
N PRO A 562 6.06 -25.59 9.57
CA PRO A 562 7.18 -26.49 9.86
C PRO A 562 6.79 -27.95 10.19
N ASP A 563 5.57 -28.15 10.70
CA ASP A 563 5.08 -29.47 11.12
C ASP A 563 4.39 -30.25 9.98
N LYS A 564 3.99 -29.57 8.90
CA LYS A 564 3.13 -30.15 7.87
C LYS A 564 3.72 -30.07 6.46
N ASN A 565 4.37 -28.97 6.11
CA ASN A 565 4.88 -28.80 4.75
C ASN A 565 6.27 -29.41 4.59
N SER A 566 6.56 -29.90 3.40
CA SER A 566 7.86 -30.53 3.09
C SER A 566 8.99 -29.52 2.94
N ASP A 567 10.22 -29.93 3.25
CA ASP A 567 11.42 -29.13 2.97
C ASP A 567 11.59 -28.85 1.47
N THR A 568 11.12 -29.74 0.61
CA THR A 568 11.09 -29.56 -0.85
C THR A 568 10.31 -28.31 -1.25
N TYR A 569 9.16 -28.07 -0.62
CA TYR A 569 8.39 -26.86 -0.84
C TYR A 569 9.14 -25.60 -0.41
N LEU A 570 9.75 -25.60 0.78
CA LEU A 570 10.52 -24.45 1.25
C LEU A 570 11.75 -24.15 0.36
N LYS A 571 12.43 -25.21 -0.13
CA LYS A 571 13.53 -25.07 -1.10
C LYS A 571 13.04 -24.48 -2.42
N ARG A 572 11.85 -24.86 -2.89
CA ARG A 572 11.25 -24.27 -4.09
C ARG A 572 10.94 -22.77 -3.88
N LEU A 573 10.46 -22.36 -2.71
CA LEU A 573 10.27 -20.93 -2.38
C LEU A 573 11.60 -20.16 -2.44
N CYS A 574 12.66 -20.73 -1.88
CA CYS A 574 14.02 -20.14 -1.94
C CYS A 574 14.54 -20.05 -3.39
N GLU A 575 14.30 -21.08 -4.21
CA GLU A 575 14.68 -21.08 -5.62
C GLU A 575 13.98 -19.95 -6.41
N VAL A 576 12.66 -19.82 -6.27
CA VAL A 576 11.89 -18.75 -6.92
C VAL A 576 12.38 -17.37 -6.45
N ASN A 577 12.67 -17.23 -5.16
CA ASN A 577 13.22 -15.99 -4.61
C ASN A 577 14.62 -15.67 -5.17
N LEU A 578 15.48 -16.68 -5.32
CA LEU A 578 16.80 -16.56 -5.96
C LEU A 578 16.68 -16.07 -7.41
N ILE A 579 15.76 -16.66 -8.19
CA ILE A 579 15.56 -16.33 -9.61
C ILE A 579 14.99 -14.92 -9.78
N THR A 580 13.98 -14.55 -8.99
CA THR A 580 13.30 -13.25 -9.08
C THR A 580 14.02 -12.12 -8.35
N ALA A 581 14.96 -12.45 -7.49
CA ALA A 581 15.70 -11.58 -6.58
C ALA A 581 14.90 -11.03 -5.38
N ALA A 582 13.57 -11.13 -5.32
CA ALA A 582 12.77 -10.41 -4.34
C ALA A 582 11.48 -11.12 -3.86
N THR A 583 11.02 -12.15 -4.51
CA THR A 583 9.71 -12.77 -4.25
C THR A 583 9.77 -14.29 -4.39
N PRO A 584 8.99 -15.06 -3.62
CA PRO A 584 7.97 -14.70 -2.63
C PRO A 584 8.56 -14.23 -1.28
N SER A 585 7.74 -13.56 -0.46
CA SER A 585 8.00 -13.46 0.97
C SER A 585 7.51 -14.71 1.69
N MET A 586 8.21 -15.12 2.76
CA MET A 586 7.96 -16.39 3.43
C MET A 586 7.47 -16.16 4.87
N HIS A 587 6.40 -16.87 5.24
CA HIS A 587 5.75 -16.73 6.55
C HIS A 587 5.73 -18.06 7.29
N ASN A 588 6.04 -18.03 8.58
CA ASN A 588 5.90 -19.14 9.48
C ASN A 588 4.46 -19.25 10.00
N ASP A 589 3.74 -20.25 9.56
CA ASP A 589 2.33 -20.46 9.94
C ASP A 589 2.13 -20.53 11.44
N LEU A 590 3.00 -21.25 12.16
CA LEU A 590 2.85 -21.45 13.61
C LEU A 590 3.01 -20.13 14.36
N ALA A 591 3.98 -19.32 13.99
CA ALA A 591 4.23 -18.03 14.64
C ALA A 591 3.12 -17.00 14.34
N VAL A 592 2.62 -16.95 13.10
CA VAL A 592 1.51 -16.05 12.73
C VAL A 592 0.22 -16.48 13.44
N MET A 593 -0.12 -17.77 13.45
CA MET A 593 -1.31 -18.25 14.18
C MET A 593 -1.20 -17.95 15.67
N LYS A 594 -0.03 -18.16 16.28
CA LYS A 594 0.23 -17.82 17.69
C LYS A 594 -0.02 -16.34 17.98
N SER A 595 0.38 -15.44 17.08
CA SER A 595 0.17 -13.99 17.26
C SER A 595 -1.32 -13.59 17.28
N LEU A 596 -2.21 -14.42 16.76
CA LEU A 596 -3.65 -14.17 16.66
C LEU A 596 -4.48 -14.93 17.73
N GLU A 597 -3.86 -15.75 18.56
CA GLU A 597 -4.57 -16.59 19.55
C GLU A 597 -5.42 -15.79 20.54
N GLU A 598 -4.97 -14.59 20.92
CA GLU A 598 -5.69 -13.73 21.87
C GLU A 598 -7.09 -13.31 21.42
N PHE A 599 -7.36 -13.31 20.09
CA PHE A 599 -8.65 -12.91 19.54
C PHE A 599 -9.70 -14.02 19.61
N GLY A 600 -9.31 -15.25 19.99
CA GLY A 600 -10.21 -16.38 20.14
C GLY A 600 -10.93 -16.78 18.84
N TYR A 601 -10.29 -16.60 17.71
CA TYR A 601 -10.84 -17.06 16.42
C TYR A 601 -11.03 -18.57 16.41
N PRO A 602 -12.11 -19.09 15.78
CA PRO A 602 -12.25 -20.52 15.57
C PRO A 602 -11.02 -21.10 14.88
N ALA A 603 -10.61 -22.32 15.24
CA ALA A 603 -9.38 -22.93 14.74
C ALA A 603 -9.35 -23.06 13.22
N GLU A 604 -10.50 -23.39 12.61
CA GLU A 604 -10.65 -23.46 11.16
C GLU A 604 -10.47 -22.09 10.48
N ASP A 605 -10.97 -21.01 11.10
CA ASP A 605 -10.79 -19.65 10.59
C ASP A 605 -9.33 -19.22 10.71
N LEU A 606 -8.72 -19.48 11.88
CA LEU A 606 -7.33 -19.14 12.16
C LEU A 606 -6.35 -19.84 11.21
N ARG A 607 -6.59 -21.12 10.91
CA ARG A 607 -5.76 -21.90 9.97
C ARG A 607 -5.89 -21.39 8.53
N ASP A 608 -6.99 -20.74 8.18
CA ASP A 608 -7.26 -20.22 6.83
C ASP A 608 -6.83 -18.75 6.65
N TRP A 609 -5.92 -18.26 7.47
CA TRP A 609 -5.41 -16.91 7.33
C TRP A 609 -4.69 -16.70 6.00
N ALA A 610 -4.74 -15.46 5.48
CA ALA A 610 -4.01 -15.05 4.31
C ALA A 610 -3.39 -13.67 4.54
N ALA A 611 -2.29 -13.37 3.85
CA ALA A 611 -1.71 -12.03 3.87
C ALA A 611 -2.56 -11.05 3.06
N THR A 612 -2.68 -9.82 3.56
CA THR A 612 -3.32 -8.71 2.87
C THR A 612 -2.33 -7.57 2.67
N GLY A 613 -2.45 -6.88 1.52
CA GLY A 613 -1.53 -5.81 1.18
C GLY A 613 -0.09 -6.29 1.20
N CYS A 614 0.61 -6.04 2.30
CA CYS A 614 2.01 -6.39 2.47
C CYS A 614 2.23 -7.79 3.06
N VAL A 615 2.03 -7.92 4.38
CA VAL A 615 2.34 -9.13 5.16
C VAL A 615 1.27 -9.44 6.21
N GLU A 616 0.30 -8.56 6.39
CA GLU A 616 -0.64 -8.57 7.50
C GLU A 616 -1.63 -9.72 7.39
N PRO A 617 -1.94 -10.43 8.48
CA PRO A 617 -2.84 -11.56 8.44
C PRO A 617 -4.31 -11.14 8.47
N THR A 618 -5.14 -11.76 7.64
CA THR A 618 -6.59 -11.64 7.67
C THR A 618 -7.25 -12.99 7.42
N LEU A 619 -8.53 -13.12 7.77
CA LEU A 619 -9.32 -14.35 7.58
C LEU A 619 -10.21 -14.13 6.34
N SER A 620 -9.93 -14.82 5.24
CA SER A 620 -10.56 -14.61 3.93
C SER A 620 -12.10 -14.70 4.00
N GLY A 621 -12.78 -13.66 3.53
CA GLY A 621 -14.25 -13.62 3.50
C GLY A 621 -14.96 -13.52 4.85
N LYS A 622 -14.23 -13.44 5.95
CA LYS A 622 -14.77 -13.45 7.32
C LYS A 622 -14.35 -12.25 8.15
N HIS A 623 -13.33 -11.54 7.72
CA HIS A 623 -12.66 -10.52 8.53
C HIS A 623 -12.60 -9.18 7.80
N MET A 624 -13.23 -8.19 8.38
CA MET A 624 -13.02 -6.79 8.01
C MET A 624 -11.80 -6.29 8.80
N GLY A 625 -10.61 -6.65 8.30
CA GLY A 625 -9.33 -6.43 9.00
C GLY A 625 -8.88 -4.99 8.96
N HIS A 626 -8.97 -4.36 7.79
CA HIS A 626 -8.34 -3.06 7.53
C HIS A 626 -6.96 -2.95 8.17
N THR A 627 -6.11 -3.93 7.87
CA THR A 627 -4.85 -4.20 8.58
C THR A 627 -3.76 -3.15 8.37
N ASN A 628 -4.00 -2.17 7.48
CA ASN A 628 -3.19 -0.95 7.32
C ASN A 628 -4.06 0.30 7.51
N CYS A 629 -4.65 0.46 8.69
CA CYS A 629 -5.48 1.63 8.95
C CYS A 629 -4.66 2.91 9.12
N MET A 630 -3.45 2.78 9.67
CA MET A 630 -2.49 3.88 9.87
C MET A 630 -1.05 3.38 9.87
N MET A 631 -0.14 4.29 9.54
CA MET A 631 1.32 4.13 9.69
C MET A 631 1.82 5.15 10.71
N MET A 632 2.39 4.67 11.81
CA MET A 632 2.80 5.51 12.94
C MET A 632 4.32 5.63 13.00
N ASN A 633 4.82 6.87 13.03
CA ASN A 633 6.20 7.17 13.38
C ASN A 633 6.38 7.08 14.90
N MET A 634 6.75 5.90 15.40
CA MET A 634 6.97 5.71 16.84
C MET A 634 8.19 6.49 17.36
N VAL A 635 9.16 6.78 16.49
CA VAL A 635 10.37 7.56 16.85
C VAL A 635 9.99 9.00 17.24
N ALA A 636 8.89 9.54 16.72
CA ALA A 636 8.38 10.85 17.14
C ALA A 636 8.12 10.92 18.65
N ALA A 637 7.67 9.80 19.26
CA ALA A 637 7.47 9.74 20.70
C ALA A 637 8.80 9.83 21.48
N LEU A 638 9.87 9.24 20.94
CA LEU A 638 11.22 9.37 21.54
C LEU A 638 11.73 10.81 21.44
N GLU A 639 11.58 11.46 20.28
CA GLU A 639 11.95 12.87 20.11
C GLU A 639 11.16 13.76 21.07
N MET A 640 9.85 13.50 21.24
CA MET A 640 9.01 14.23 22.18
C MET A 640 9.40 14.00 23.65
N ALA A 641 9.76 12.78 24.03
CA ALA A 641 10.25 12.47 25.40
C ALA A 641 11.58 13.18 25.70
N MET A 642 12.48 13.23 24.71
CA MET A 642 13.75 13.94 24.84
C MET A 642 13.59 15.47 24.90
N ASN A 643 12.43 16.00 24.52
CA ASN A 643 12.16 17.43 24.41
C ASN A 643 10.89 17.87 25.19
N ASP A 644 10.54 17.18 26.28
CA ASP A 644 9.41 17.53 27.15
C ASP A 644 8.10 17.80 26.40
N GLY A 645 7.72 16.88 25.51
CA GLY A 645 6.51 16.96 24.69
C GLY A 645 6.60 17.88 23.47
N HIS A 646 7.74 18.52 23.26
CA HIS A 646 8.00 19.30 22.05
C HIS A 646 8.49 18.39 20.92
N HIS A 647 7.90 18.51 19.75
CA HIS A 647 8.39 17.83 18.54
C HIS A 647 9.35 18.73 17.76
N PRO A 648 10.65 18.44 17.69
CA PRO A 648 11.65 19.38 17.17
C PRO A 648 11.43 19.76 15.70
N LEU A 649 11.13 18.80 14.84
CA LEU A 649 10.89 19.06 13.43
C LEU A 649 9.63 19.89 13.20
N MET A 650 8.51 19.50 13.82
CA MET A 650 7.25 20.23 13.70
C MET A 650 7.31 21.58 14.41
N ASN A 651 8.32 21.80 15.24
CA ASN A 651 8.44 22.98 16.09
C ASN A 651 7.11 23.29 16.81
N TRP A 652 6.58 22.31 17.52
CA TRP A 652 5.27 22.35 18.13
C TRP A 652 5.25 21.56 19.44
N ASP A 653 4.72 22.18 20.51
CA ASP A 653 4.44 21.50 21.78
C ASP A 653 3.18 20.64 21.63
N VAL A 654 3.34 19.44 21.13
CA VAL A 654 2.23 18.56 20.77
C VAL A 654 1.84 17.62 21.88
N GLY A 655 2.84 17.06 22.59
CA GLY A 655 2.66 16.06 23.64
C GLY A 655 2.51 16.64 25.06
N PRO A 656 2.15 15.78 26.01
CA PRO A 656 2.16 16.16 27.43
C PRO A 656 3.57 16.52 27.92
N LYS A 657 3.67 17.32 28.98
CA LYS A 657 4.94 17.57 29.66
C LYS A 657 5.36 16.35 30.48
N THR A 658 6.52 15.80 30.18
CA THR A 658 7.02 14.55 30.77
C THR A 658 8.35 14.70 31.49
N GLY A 659 8.94 15.88 31.51
CA GLY A 659 10.21 16.18 32.20
C GLY A 659 11.31 16.65 31.25
N SER A 660 12.28 17.37 31.80
CA SER A 660 13.43 17.94 31.09
C SER A 660 14.74 17.24 31.43
N ILE A 661 15.47 16.83 30.38
CA ILE A 661 16.82 16.27 30.52
C ILE A 661 17.78 17.32 31.10
N GLU A 662 17.66 18.58 30.68
CA GLU A 662 18.51 19.68 31.18
C GLU A 662 18.24 20.03 32.65
N ALA A 663 17.01 19.86 33.11
CA ALA A 663 16.66 20.05 34.51
C ALA A 663 17.05 18.87 35.41
N GLY A 664 17.41 17.72 34.83
CA GLY A 664 17.77 16.52 35.58
C GLY A 664 16.56 15.76 36.13
N ASP A 665 15.40 15.85 35.48
CA ASP A 665 14.14 15.25 35.97
C ASP A 665 14.12 13.71 35.88
N PHE A 666 15.06 13.11 35.18
CA PHE A 666 15.14 11.64 34.98
C PHE A 666 16.30 11.08 35.86
N ALA A 667 16.00 10.70 37.09
CA ALA A 667 16.97 10.12 38.00
C ALA A 667 17.37 8.69 37.64
N THR A 668 16.48 7.94 36.99
CA THR A 668 16.67 6.56 36.57
C THR A 668 16.31 6.38 35.10
N PHE A 669 16.78 5.30 34.50
CA PHE A 669 16.36 4.92 33.15
C PHE A 669 14.84 4.72 33.06
N GLU A 670 14.23 4.15 34.11
CA GLU A 670 12.77 3.89 34.13
C GLU A 670 11.95 5.20 34.15
N ASP A 671 12.46 6.27 34.73
CA ASP A 671 11.81 7.60 34.66
C ASP A 671 11.73 8.08 33.20
N PHE A 672 12.82 7.97 32.46
CA PHE A 672 12.85 8.34 31.05
C PHE A 672 12.04 7.37 30.17
N PHE A 673 12.11 6.07 30.41
CA PHE A 673 11.27 5.08 29.72
C PHE A 673 9.78 5.37 29.94
N GLY A 674 9.39 5.76 31.16
CA GLY A 674 8.02 6.21 31.48
C GLY A 674 7.62 7.47 30.70
N ALA A 675 8.52 8.44 30.54
CA ALA A 675 8.29 9.62 29.72
C ALA A 675 8.07 9.24 28.23
N PHE A 676 8.93 8.35 27.68
CA PHE A 676 8.78 7.83 26.33
C PHE A 676 7.44 7.13 26.11
N THR A 677 7.07 6.21 27.00
CA THR A 677 5.80 5.48 26.88
C THR A 677 4.59 6.39 27.06
N THR A 678 4.66 7.43 27.85
CA THR A 678 3.63 8.47 27.97
C THR A 678 3.42 9.21 26.65
N GLN A 679 4.50 9.59 25.95
CA GLN A 679 4.42 10.25 24.65
C GLN A 679 3.87 9.29 23.59
N LEU A 680 4.29 8.03 23.59
CA LEU A 680 3.81 7.02 22.64
C LEU A 680 2.32 6.73 22.84
N GLY A 681 1.87 6.56 24.10
CA GLY A 681 0.47 6.40 24.42
C GLY A 681 -0.38 7.59 23.97
N PHE A 682 0.10 8.81 24.19
CA PHE A 682 -0.56 10.01 23.72
C PHE A 682 -0.74 10.05 22.18
N LEU A 683 0.29 9.65 21.42
CA LEU A 683 0.17 9.57 19.95
C LEU A 683 -0.82 8.48 19.53
N ILE A 684 -0.82 7.32 20.19
CA ILE A 684 -1.74 6.21 19.93
C ILE A 684 -3.19 6.65 20.18
N ASP A 685 -3.48 7.23 21.35
CA ASP A 685 -4.85 7.65 21.74
C ASP A 685 -5.45 8.61 20.71
N ASN A 686 -4.69 9.66 20.34
CA ASN A 686 -5.16 10.65 19.36
C ASN A 686 -5.30 10.07 17.94
N SER A 687 -4.45 9.12 17.59
CA SER A 687 -4.51 8.45 16.27
C SER A 687 -5.71 7.53 16.17
N VAL A 688 -5.99 6.76 17.21
CA VAL A 688 -7.18 5.90 17.30
C VAL A 688 -8.47 6.72 17.19
N GLU A 689 -8.55 7.84 17.92
CA GLU A 689 -9.70 8.75 17.85
C GLU A 689 -9.95 9.24 16.43
N TYR A 690 -8.93 9.74 15.74
CA TYR A 690 -9.05 10.22 14.37
C TYR A 690 -9.37 9.10 13.38
N ASN A 691 -8.79 7.92 13.55
CA ASN A 691 -9.11 6.76 12.73
C ASN A 691 -10.58 6.33 12.88
N ASN A 692 -11.14 6.44 14.09
CA ASN A 692 -12.56 6.15 14.33
C ASN A 692 -13.48 7.17 13.64
N MET A 693 -13.11 8.45 13.61
CA MET A 693 -13.83 9.48 12.85
C MET A 693 -13.81 9.19 11.34
N LEU A 694 -12.66 8.75 10.81
CA LEU A 694 -12.54 8.31 9.41
C LEU A 694 -13.40 7.07 9.15
N GLY A 695 -13.48 6.13 10.09
CA GLY A 695 -14.35 4.95 10.01
C GLY A 695 -15.83 5.32 9.93
N GLU A 696 -16.27 6.31 10.71
CA GLU A 696 -17.64 6.85 10.63
C GLU A 696 -17.89 7.52 9.29
N ALA A 697 -16.97 8.38 8.83
CA ALA A 697 -17.05 9.01 7.52
C ALA A 697 -17.20 7.98 6.41
N HIS A 698 -16.46 6.87 6.49
CA HIS A 698 -16.53 5.79 5.52
C HIS A 698 -17.94 5.18 5.46
N SER A 699 -18.55 4.90 6.60
CA SER A 699 -19.89 4.31 6.69
C SER A 699 -20.99 5.21 6.12
N ILE A 700 -20.77 6.52 6.06
CA ILE A 700 -21.72 7.52 5.56
C ILE A 700 -21.47 7.85 4.10
N ILE A 701 -20.22 8.13 3.75
CA ILE A 701 -19.85 8.55 2.39
C ILE A 701 -19.82 7.36 1.43
N ARG A 702 -19.28 6.21 1.89
CA ARG A 702 -18.96 5.06 1.07
C ARG A 702 -19.17 3.72 1.77
N PRO A 703 -20.39 3.35 2.17
CA PRO A 703 -20.67 1.97 2.55
C PRO A 703 -20.33 1.01 1.40
N THR A 704 -20.12 -0.26 1.71
CA THR A 704 -19.61 -1.27 0.78
C THR A 704 -20.54 -2.49 0.68
N PRO A 705 -21.73 -2.34 0.06
CA PRO A 705 -22.70 -3.44 -0.03
C PRO A 705 -22.21 -4.65 -0.82
N LEU A 706 -21.39 -4.46 -1.88
CA LEU A 706 -20.82 -5.58 -2.63
C LEU A 706 -19.86 -6.38 -1.74
N LEU A 707 -18.91 -5.72 -1.11
CA LEU A 707 -18.01 -6.36 -0.16
C LEU A 707 -18.81 -7.07 0.95
N SER A 708 -19.81 -6.40 1.49
CA SER A 708 -20.67 -6.93 2.56
C SER A 708 -21.41 -8.19 2.16
N SER A 709 -21.81 -8.35 0.90
CA SER A 709 -22.43 -9.58 0.37
C SER A 709 -21.45 -10.77 0.31
N LEU A 710 -20.15 -10.48 0.33
CA LEU A 710 -19.04 -11.44 0.25
C LEU A 710 -18.15 -11.40 1.52
N GLN A 711 -18.78 -11.00 2.65
CA GLN A 711 -18.21 -11.08 4.00
C GLN A 711 -19.18 -11.80 4.91
N ASP A 712 -18.68 -12.83 5.60
CA ASP A 712 -19.48 -13.67 6.51
C ASP A 712 -20.14 -12.81 7.60
N ASP A 713 -21.35 -13.20 8.01
CA ASP A 713 -22.21 -12.54 9.00
C ASP A 713 -22.85 -11.21 8.55
N CYS A 714 -22.34 -10.48 7.56
CA CYS A 714 -22.94 -9.20 7.14
C CYS A 714 -24.41 -9.36 6.72
N MET A 715 -24.71 -10.41 5.95
CA MET A 715 -26.08 -10.74 5.51
C MET A 715 -26.96 -11.09 6.71
N LYS A 716 -26.51 -11.99 7.58
CA LYS A 716 -27.25 -12.44 8.75
C LYS A 716 -27.53 -11.30 9.73
N LYS A 717 -26.53 -10.46 10.00
CA LYS A 717 -26.66 -9.28 10.86
C LYS A 717 -27.46 -8.17 10.20
N GLY A 718 -27.60 -8.19 8.85
CA GLY A 718 -28.22 -7.11 8.08
C GLY A 718 -27.47 -5.79 8.22
N ARG A 719 -26.14 -5.85 8.25
CA ARG A 719 -25.27 -4.71 8.53
C ARG A 719 -24.09 -4.67 7.59
N ASP A 720 -23.77 -3.48 7.07
CA ASP A 720 -22.64 -3.26 6.18
C ASP A 720 -21.31 -3.54 6.90
N ALA A 721 -20.31 -4.03 6.15
CA ALA A 721 -18.97 -4.30 6.69
C ALA A 721 -18.33 -3.06 7.33
N THR A 722 -18.57 -1.87 6.77
CA THR A 722 -18.09 -0.59 7.32
C THR A 722 -18.74 -0.22 8.66
N LYS A 723 -19.84 -0.86 9.02
CA LYS A 723 -20.56 -0.69 10.29
C LYS A 723 -20.39 -1.88 11.25
N GLY A 724 -19.44 -2.78 10.97
CA GLY A 724 -19.17 -3.96 11.82
C GLY A 724 -20.04 -5.18 11.52
N GLY A 725 -20.55 -5.31 10.28
CA GLY A 725 -21.34 -6.47 9.84
C GLY A 725 -20.52 -7.77 9.78
N ALA A 726 -19.23 -7.72 9.42
CA ALA A 726 -18.41 -8.90 9.26
C ALA A 726 -18.31 -9.76 10.55
N LYS A 727 -18.04 -11.04 10.39
CA LYS A 727 -17.86 -12.01 11.50
C LYS A 727 -16.78 -11.54 12.46
N HIS A 728 -15.63 -11.15 11.92
CA HIS A 728 -14.49 -10.60 12.65
C HIS A 728 -14.19 -9.19 12.18
N ASN A 729 -13.78 -8.32 13.10
CA ASN A 729 -13.41 -6.94 12.81
C ASN A 729 -12.12 -6.58 13.55
N SER A 730 -11.22 -5.86 12.89
CA SER A 730 -10.03 -5.25 13.51
C SER A 730 -9.62 -3.97 12.77
N SER A 731 -8.59 -3.29 13.26
CA SER A 731 -7.88 -2.22 12.56
C SER A 731 -6.41 -2.35 12.89
N GLY A 732 -5.58 -2.59 11.87
CA GLY A 732 -4.14 -2.82 12.04
C GLY A 732 -3.33 -1.54 11.84
N ALA A 733 -2.43 -1.26 12.78
CA ALA A 733 -1.47 -0.17 12.70
C ALA A 733 -0.08 -0.69 12.31
N ALA A 734 0.60 0.00 11.38
CA ALA A 734 2.02 -0.21 11.11
C ALA A 734 2.85 0.68 12.05
N CYS A 735 3.62 0.05 12.94
CA CYS A 735 4.47 0.68 13.94
C CYS A 735 5.91 0.75 13.42
N ILE A 736 6.41 1.97 13.11
CA ILE A 736 7.67 2.16 12.40
C ILE A 736 8.74 2.71 13.34
N GLY A 737 9.94 2.09 13.32
CA GLY A 737 11.13 2.53 14.05
C GLY A 737 11.41 1.75 15.35
N LEU A 738 10.95 0.49 15.48
CA LEU A 738 11.19 -0.31 16.69
C LEU A 738 12.68 -0.51 16.97
N ALA A 739 13.49 -0.89 15.97
CA ALA A 739 14.92 -1.08 16.15
C ALA A 739 15.62 0.25 16.48
N ASP A 740 15.30 1.33 15.76
CA ASP A 740 15.86 2.67 16.03
C ASP A 740 15.59 3.17 17.47
N ILE A 741 14.37 2.91 17.97
CA ILE A 741 14.00 3.23 19.36
C ILE A 741 14.76 2.34 20.34
N THR A 742 14.76 1.03 20.08
CA THR A 742 15.44 0.06 20.92
C THR A 742 16.92 0.42 21.10
N ASP A 743 17.62 0.68 20.01
CA ASP A 743 19.04 1.03 20.01
C ASP A 743 19.29 2.35 20.73
N SER A 744 18.43 3.34 20.53
CA SER A 744 18.49 4.62 21.25
C SER A 744 18.30 4.47 22.75
N LEU A 745 17.31 3.66 23.17
CA LEU A 745 17.06 3.36 24.59
C LEU A 745 18.21 2.54 25.20
N MET A 746 18.82 1.63 24.45
CA MET A 746 20.01 0.89 24.88
C MET A 746 21.19 1.81 25.12
N VAL A 747 21.43 2.79 24.25
CA VAL A 747 22.48 3.80 24.45
C VAL A 747 22.24 4.61 25.71
N ILE A 748 21.03 5.12 25.90
CA ILE A 748 20.65 5.88 27.10
C ILE A 748 20.84 5.02 28.36
N LYS A 749 20.28 3.80 28.35
CA LYS A 749 20.40 2.90 29.51
C LYS A 749 21.84 2.58 29.84
N LYS A 750 22.62 2.13 28.85
CA LYS A 750 24.00 1.67 29.08
C LYS A 750 24.96 2.80 29.44
N LEU A 751 25.03 3.86 28.62
CA LEU A 751 26.05 4.87 28.75
C LEU A 751 25.72 5.94 29.80
N VAL A 752 24.43 6.26 29.98
CA VAL A 752 24.02 7.29 30.96
C VAL A 752 23.79 6.69 32.33
N TYR A 753 23.07 5.55 32.46
CA TYR A 753 22.64 5.03 33.77
C TYR A 753 23.45 3.85 34.25
N ASP A 754 23.76 2.81 33.43
CA ASP A 754 24.42 1.61 33.92
C ASP A 754 25.92 1.84 34.12
N GLU A 755 26.58 2.47 33.15
CA GLU A 755 28.04 2.70 33.15
C GLU A 755 28.45 4.12 33.59
N GLU A 756 27.50 5.06 33.64
CA GLU A 756 27.71 6.48 33.99
C GLU A 756 28.88 7.13 33.21
N ARG A 757 29.02 6.75 31.93
CA ARG A 757 30.16 7.22 31.09
C ARG A 757 29.96 8.63 30.55
N ILE A 758 28.66 9.01 30.35
CA ILE A 758 28.27 10.34 29.85
C ILE A 758 27.06 10.83 30.61
N GLY A 759 26.94 12.14 30.78
CA GLY A 759 25.74 12.75 31.32
C GLY A 759 24.60 12.76 30.27
N PHE A 760 23.36 12.61 30.72
CA PHE A 760 22.21 12.60 29.80
C PHE A 760 22.09 13.93 29.02
N ALA A 761 22.34 15.07 29.69
CA ALA A 761 22.35 16.38 29.02
C ALA A 761 23.53 16.51 28.03
N GLU A 762 24.64 15.82 28.24
CA GLU A 762 25.76 15.77 27.29
C GLU A 762 25.37 14.99 26.02
N LEU A 763 24.76 13.81 26.19
CA LEU A 763 24.22 13.01 25.07
C LEU A 763 23.19 13.81 24.28
N LYS A 764 22.25 14.47 24.99
CA LYS A 764 21.22 15.30 24.36
C LYS A 764 21.81 16.42 23.49
N ARG A 765 22.81 17.14 24.00
CA ARG A 765 23.49 18.19 23.22
C ARG A 765 24.19 17.64 21.97
N ALA A 766 24.79 16.46 22.06
CA ALA A 766 25.42 15.84 20.89
C ALA A 766 24.37 15.44 19.85
N VAL A 767 23.26 14.87 20.28
CA VAL A 767 22.11 14.54 19.42
C VAL A 767 21.55 15.79 18.74
N ASP A 768 21.28 16.86 19.50
CA ASP A 768 20.76 18.14 18.96
C ASP A 768 21.71 18.80 17.95
N ALA A 769 23.03 18.61 18.15
CA ALA A 769 24.07 19.06 17.23
C ALA A 769 24.35 18.06 16.08
N ASN A 770 23.53 17.03 15.90
CA ASN A 770 23.77 15.97 14.88
C ASN A 770 25.18 15.36 15.00
N PHE A 771 25.67 15.21 16.23
CA PHE A 771 27.03 14.77 16.59
C PHE A 771 28.17 15.62 15.98
N GLU A 772 27.87 16.83 15.48
CA GLU A 772 28.91 17.74 15.01
C GLU A 772 29.84 18.13 16.16
N GLY A 773 31.15 17.94 15.96
CA GLY A 773 32.16 18.15 17.00
C GLY A 773 32.29 17.03 18.05
N ALA A 774 31.42 16.00 18.04
CA ALA A 774 31.38 14.91 19.02
C ALA A 774 31.71 13.54 18.40
N LYS A 775 32.66 13.46 17.47
CA LYS A 775 33.03 12.23 16.74
C LYS A 775 33.39 11.04 17.66
N GLY A 776 34.08 11.30 18.81
CA GLY A 776 34.40 10.24 19.77
C GLY A 776 33.16 9.66 20.43
N LEU A 777 32.18 10.50 20.79
CA LEU A 777 30.88 10.07 21.32
C LEU A 777 30.07 9.34 20.26
N HIS A 778 30.05 9.85 19.02
CA HIS A 778 29.38 9.16 17.92
C HIS A 778 29.90 7.75 17.70
N ALA A 779 31.25 7.59 17.67
CA ALA A 779 31.88 6.26 17.56
C ALA A 779 31.58 5.37 18.79
N LEU A 780 31.46 5.95 19.99
CA LEU A 780 31.09 5.21 21.19
C LEU A 780 29.67 4.64 21.11
N VAL A 781 28.69 5.46 20.76
CA VAL A 781 27.28 5.03 20.69
C VAL A 781 27.03 4.03 19.56
N THR A 782 27.73 4.17 18.41
CA THR A 782 27.52 3.31 17.24
C THR A 782 28.26 1.96 17.31
N HIS A 783 29.35 1.83 18.12
CA HIS A 783 30.20 0.64 18.09
C HIS A 783 30.43 -0.04 19.43
N LYS A 784 30.01 0.55 20.54
CA LYS A 784 30.32 0.03 21.89
C LYS A 784 29.10 -0.33 22.72
N VAL A 785 27.91 -0.03 22.22
CA VAL A 785 26.63 -0.42 22.84
C VAL A 785 26.08 -1.62 22.10
N PRO A 786 25.60 -2.68 22.78
CA PRO A 786 24.91 -3.78 22.12
C PRO A 786 23.59 -3.27 21.50
N LEU A 787 23.45 -3.48 20.21
CA LEU A 787 22.26 -3.10 19.43
C LEU A 787 21.30 -4.30 19.27
N PHE A 788 20.07 -4.03 18.91
CA PHE A 788 19.13 -5.07 18.47
C PHE A 788 19.66 -5.71 17.18
N GLY A 789 19.71 -7.05 17.15
CA GLY A 789 20.33 -7.82 16.07
C GLY A 789 21.79 -8.18 16.30
N SER A 790 22.38 -7.82 17.44
CA SER A 790 23.77 -8.16 17.78
C SER A 790 23.92 -9.47 18.56
N GLY A 791 22.84 -10.19 18.83
CA GLY A 791 22.80 -11.36 19.73
C GLY A 791 22.68 -10.97 21.21
N SER A 792 22.35 -9.72 21.53
CA SER A 792 22.23 -9.23 22.91
C SER A 792 20.84 -9.50 23.47
N ALA A 793 20.76 -10.37 24.50
CA ALA A 793 19.52 -10.63 25.20
C ALA A 793 18.87 -9.37 25.82
N GLU A 794 19.70 -8.40 26.26
CA GLU A 794 19.20 -7.15 26.85
C GLU A 794 18.58 -6.23 25.78
N ALA A 795 19.14 -6.18 24.58
CA ALA A 795 18.55 -5.43 23.47
C ALA A 795 17.23 -6.08 23.00
N VAL A 796 17.17 -7.41 22.96
CA VAL A 796 15.92 -8.16 22.68
C VAL A 796 14.85 -7.88 23.74
N GLU A 797 15.22 -7.88 25.03
CA GLU A 797 14.29 -7.53 26.11
C GLU A 797 13.76 -6.09 25.94
N MET A 798 14.62 -5.14 25.60
CA MET A 798 14.22 -3.76 25.34
C MET A 798 13.24 -3.67 24.16
N ALA A 799 13.50 -4.36 23.05
CA ALA A 799 12.62 -4.40 21.90
C ALA A 799 11.25 -5.00 22.28
N ASN A 800 11.23 -6.09 23.04
CA ASN A 800 10.00 -6.70 23.54
C ASN A 800 9.21 -5.75 24.46
N ARG A 801 9.88 -4.99 25.34
CA ARG A 801 9.21 -3.98 26.19
C ARG A 801 8.50 -2.91 25.35
N VAL A 802 9.17 -2.39 24.32
CA VAL A 802 8.59 -1.37 23.42
C VAL A 802 7.44 -1.95 22.62
N ALA A 803 7.62 -3.14 22.01
CA ALA A 803 6.58 -3.82 21.24
C ALA A 803 5.35 -4.14 22.11
N LYS A 804 5.56 -4.66 23.34
CA LYS A 804 4.48 -4.93 24.29
C LYS A 804 3.71 -3.67 24.66
N PHE A 805 4.39 -2.57 24.93
CA PHE A 805 3.71 -1.31 25.24
C PHE A 805 2.82 -0.85 24.08
N ALA A 806 3.33 -0.89 22.83
CA ALA A 806 2.53 -0.53 21.66
C ALA A 806 1.32 -1.46 21.50
N HIS A 807 1.52 -2.77 21.66
CA HIS A 807 0.45 -3.77 21.62
C HIS A 807 -0.63 -3.50 22.67
N ASP A 808 -0.24 -3.32 23.93
CA ASP A 808 -1.19 -3.09 25.03
C ASP A 808 -1.95 -1.77 24.83
N ALA A 809 -1.26 -0.70 24.40
CA ALA A 809 -1.87 0.60 24.18
C ALA A 809 -2.89 0.56 23.04
N PHE A 810 -2.58 -0.06 21.90
CA PHE A 810 -3.55 -0.26 20.82
C PHE A 810 -4.70 -1.19 21.25
N GLY A 811 -4.40 -2.29 21.94
CA GLY A 811 -5.38 -3.29 22.40
C GLY A 811 -6.41 -2.75 23.40
N ALA A 812 -6.07 -1.67 24.13
CA ALA A 812 -6.97 -0.98 25.04
C ALA A 812 -8.16 -0.31 24.32
N HIS A 813 -8.04 -0.07 23.01
CA HIS A 813 -9.05 0.64 22.21
C HIS A 813 -9.93 -0.30 21.40
N ARG A 814 -11.05 0.26 20.91
CA ARG A 814 -11.91 -0.38 19.91
C ARG A 814 -12.11 0.55 18.72
N ASN A 815 -12.11 -0.01 17.53
CA ASN A 815 -12.36 0.74 16.32
C ASN A 815 -13.87 1.05 16.16
N PHE A 816 -14.19 1.90 15.19
CA PHE A 816 -15.59 2.30 14.90
C PHE A 816 -16.53 1.10 14.69
N ARG A 817 -16.02 -0.01 14.18
CA ARG A 817 -16.77 -1.24 13.93
C ARG A 817 -16.88 -2.17 15.16
N GLY A 818 -16.30 -1.79 16.29
CA GLY A 818 -16.31 -2.54 17.56
C GLY A 818 -15.18 -3.58 17.70
N GLY A 819 -14.30 -3.71 16.72
CA GLY A 819 -13.15 -4.63 16.75
C GLY A 819 -11.92 -4.05 17.48
N PRO A 820 -10.92 -4.89 17.81
CA PRO A 820 -9.66 -4.46 18.41
C PRO A 820 -8.80 -3.68 17.39
N TYR A 821 -7.84 -2.89 17.93
CA TYR A 821 -6.68 -2.47 17.17
C TYR A 821 -5.57 -3.50 17.30
N THR A 822 -4.77 -3.68 16.24
CA THR A 822 -3.62 -4.58 16.18
C THR A 822 -2.36 -3.81 15.80
N SER A 823 -1.20 -4.28 16.26
CA SER A 823 0.11 -3.67 15.98
C SER A 823 0.99 -4.58 15.15
N GLY A 824 1.60 -4.03 14.10
CA GLY A 824 2.56 -4.72 13.24
C GLY A 824 3.80 -3.88 13.02
N PHE A 825 4.91 -4.55 12.67
CA PHE A 825 6.20 -3.90 12.51
C PHE A 825 6.75 -4.11 11.11
N TRP A 826 6.12 -3.39 10.18
CA TRP A 826 6.48 -3.30 8.77
C TRP A 826 6.30 -1.84 8.32
N SER A 827 6.88 -1.42 7.20
CA SER A 827 7.02 0.02 6.98
C SER A 827 6.68 0.50 5.57
N MET A 828 6.52 -0.37 4.58
CA MET A 828 6.58 0.06 3.18
C MET A 828 7.83 0.91 2.94
N SER A 829 7.73 2.08 2.30
CA SER A 829 8.81 3.07 2.19
C SER A 829 8.74 4.18 3.24
N ASN A 830 7.82 4.09 4.21
CA ASN A 830 7.64 5.14 5.23
C ASN A 830 8.81 5.25 6.21
N HIS A 831 9.61 4.20 6.40
CA HIS A 831 10.85 4.28 7.17
C HIS A 831 11.84 5.30 6.57
N VAL A 832 11.86 5.43 5.24
CA VAL A 832 12.65 6.48 4.57
C VAL A 832 12.00 7.84 4.78
N ALA A 833 10.70 7.98 4.49
CA ALA A 833 9.99 9.25 4.59
C ALA A 833 10.03 9.82 6.02
N PHE A 834 9.73 9.01 7.03
CA PHE A 834 9.80 9.43 8.44
C PHE A 834 11.23 9.70 8.90
N GLY A 835 12.19 8.88 8.45
CA GLY A 835 13.60 9.08 8.76
C GLY A 835 14.15 10.41 8.22
N THR A 836 13.80 10.80 6.99
CA THR A 836 14.22 12.09 6.41
C THR A 836 13.65 13.29 7.17
N LEU A 837 12.56 13.10 7.90
CA LEU A 837 11.89 14.11 8.72
C LEU A 837 12.34 14.07 10.20
N THR A 838 13.19 13.16 10.61
CA THR A 838 13.62 12.96 12.01
C THR A 838 15.02 13.47 12.24
N GLY A 839 15.26 14.09 13.40
CA GLY A 839 16.55 14.54 13.87
C GLY A 839 17.54 13.40 14.10
N ALA A 840 18.74 13.66 14.61
CA ALA A 840 19.65 12.62 15.07
C ALA A 840 19.08 11.90 16.30
N LEU A 841 19.46 10.64 16.49
CA LEU A 841 19.02 9.81 17.60
C LEU A 841 20.17 9.41 18.52
N PRO A 842 19.89 9.07 19.78
CA PRO A 842 20.90 8.57 20.73
C PRO A 842 21.70 7.38 20.23
N SER A 843 21.12 6.51 19.39
CA SER A 843 21.82 5.39 18.73
C SER A 843 22.99 5.81 17.82
N GLY A 844 23.10 7.10 17.50
CA GLY A 844 24.10 7.63 16.54
C GLY A 844 23.55 7.79 15.13
N ARG A 845 22.27 7.43 14.88
CA ARG A 845 21.60 7.71 13.59
C ARG A 845 21.61 9.22 13.36
N LEU A 846 22.15 9.65 12.21
CA LEU A 846 22.22 11.08 11.87
C LEU A 846 20.87 11.62 11.36
N ALA A 847 20.65 12.91 11.55
CA ALA A 847 19.45 13.60 11.07
C ALA A 847 19.23 13.40 9.57
N GLY A 848 18.01 13.11 9.19
CA GLY A 848 17.60 12.94 7.79
C GLY A 848 17.94 11.58 7.17
N LYS A 849 18.58 10.66 7.91
CA LYS A 849 18.77 9.29 7.44
C LYS A 849 17.47 8.47 7.55
N ALA A 850 17.31 7.47 6.72
CA ALA A 850 16.21 6.52 6.85
C ALA A 850 16.23 5.81 8.21
N PHE A 851 15.06 5.37 8.69
CA PHE A 851 14.99 4.37 9.76
C PHE A 851 15.30 2.99 9.20
N THR A 852 15.43 2.00 10.08
CA THR A 852 15.49 0.61 9.66
C THR A 852 14.15 0.15 9.04
N PRO A 853 14.17 -0.68 7.97
CA PRO A 853 12.95 -1.12 7.32
C PRO A 853 12.23 -2.22 8.12
N GLY A 854 10.98 -1.96 8.51
CA GLY A 854 10.17 -2.91 9.27
C GLY A 854 10.79 -3.30 10.59
N LEU A 855 11.11 -4.57 10.78
CA LEU A 855 11.76 -5.12 11.97
C LEU A 855 13.21 -5.58 11.69
N THR A 856 13.86 -4.94 10.75
CA THR A 856 15.25 -5.25 10.41
C THR A 856 16.19 -4.54 11.35
N PRO A 857 17.22 -5.21 11.91
CA PRO A 857 18.28 -4.56 12.68
C PRO A 857 19.08 -3.54 11.87
N GLU A 858 19.73 -2.61 12.57
CA GLU A 858 20.69 -1.67 11.95
C GLU A 858 21.83 -2.42 11.22
N PRO A 859 22.31 -1.93 10.07
CA PRO A 859 23.34 -2.62 9.29
C PRO A 859 24.64 -2.90 10.04
N ASN A 860 24.96 -2.12 11.06
CA ASN A 860 26.15 -2.29 11.90
C ASN A 860 25.92 -3.12 13.17
N ALA A 861 24.72 -3.65 13.38
CA ALA A 861 24.39 -4.42 14.59
C ALA A 861 25.23 -5.70 14.68
N SER A 862 25.33 -6.48 13.61
CA SER A 862 26.22 -7.64 13.51
C SER A 862 26.62 -7.92 12.05
N PRO A 863 27.85 -8.36 11.81
CA PRO A 863 28.26 -8.89 10.50
C PRO A 863 27.74 -10.31 10.26
N ASN A 864 27.11 -10.95 11.25
CA ASN A 864 26.63 -12.32 11.19
C ASN A 864 25.11 -12.34 11.13
N LEU A 865 24.55 -12.85 10.03
CA LEU A 865 23.11 -12.97 9.85
C LEU A 865 22.41 -13.79 10.95
N LEU A 866 23.09 -14.79 11.54
CA LEU A 866 22.50 -15.62 12.60
C LEU A 866 22.20 -14.83 13.88
N ASP A 867 22.93 -13.78 14.19
CA ASP A 867 22.63 -12.90 15.32
C ASP A 867 21.34 -12.13 15.09
N ASN A 868 21.17 -11.59 13.88
CA ASN A 868 19.91 -10.94 13.47
C ASN A 868 18.73 -11.92 13.53
N ILE A 869 18.89 -13.14 12.98
CA ILE A 869 17.89 -14.20 12.97
C ILE A 869 17.44 -14.54 14.40
N ARG A 870 18.39 -14.72 15.33
CA ARG A 870 18.07 -15.04 16.73
C ARG A 870 17.32 -13.92 17.42
N ASP A 871 17.78 -12.69 17.28
CA ASP A 871 17.17 -11.55 17.97
C ASP A 871 15.76 -11.29 17.47
N VAL A 872 15.55 -11.29 16.13
CA VAL A 872 14.21 -11.09 15.56
C VAL A 872 13.26 -12.26 15.91
N ALA A 873 13.75 -13.53 15.87
CA ALA A 873 12.94 -14.69 16.25
C ALA A 873 12.63 -14.74 17.76
N SER A 874 13.37 -14.02 18.60
CA SER A 874 13.18 -13.97 20.05
C SER A 874 12.14 -12.93 20.50
N LEU A 875 11.54 -12.21 19.58
CA LEU A 875 10.42 -11.31 19.89
C LEU A 875 9.14 -12.11 20.14
N ASP A 876 8.37 -11.65 21.14
CA ASP A 876 7.10 -12.31 21.49
C ASP A 876 6.05 -12.08 20.41
N ALA A 877 5.67 -13.14 19.71
CA ALA A 877 4.70 -13.12 18.63
C ALA A 877 3.35 -12.54 19.04
N HIS A 878 2.91 -12.67 20.30
CA HIS A 878 1.66 -12.10 20.80
C HIS A 878 1.63 -10.56 20.71
N ASN A 879 2.79 -9.91 20.79
CA ASN A 879 2.89 -8.45 20.65
C ASN A 879 2.98 -7.97 19.18
N LEU A 880 2.97 -8.90 18.22
CA LEU A 880 3.21 -8.67 16.79
C LEU A 880 2.01 -9.12 15.95
N ASN A 881 0.80 -8.93 16.45
CA ASN A 881 -0.43 -9.51 15.90
C ASN A 881 -0.92 -8.91 14.57
N ASN A 882 -0.22 -7.92 14.02
CA ASN A 882 -0.39 -7.44 12.65
C ASN A 882 0.86 -7.73 11.79
N ASN A 883 1.62 -8.77 12.18
CA ASN A 883 2.82 -9.31 11.54
C ASN A 883 4.02 -8.34 11.49
N ILE A 884 5.09 -8.78 10.85
CA ILE A 884 6.36 -8.06 10.73
C ILE A 884 6.89 -8.12 9.30
N ALA A 885 7.88 -7.29 8.98
CA ALA A 885 8.72 -7.45 7.80
C ALA A 885 10.19 -7.50 8.24
N PHE A 886 10.78 -8.69 8.18
CA PHE A 886 12.21 -8.89 8.39
C PHE A 886 12.92 -8.95 7.05
N ASN A 887 13.69 -7.90 6.73
CA ASN A 887 14.37 -7.72 5.44
C ASN A 887 15.82 -8.20 5.53
N VAL A 888 16.18 -9.11 4.63
CA VAL A 888 17.55 -9.64 4.54
C VAL A 888 18.08 -9.41 3.13
N LYS A 889 19.28 -8.84 2.99
CA LYS A 889 19.99 -8.74 1.71
C LYS A 889 21.09 -9.81 1.69
N VAL A 890 20.95 -10.77 0.79
CA VAL A 890 21.87 -11.91 0.66
C VAL A 890 22.63 -11.84 -0.67
N VAL A 891 23.89 -12.23 -0.60
CA VAL A 891 24.78 -12.27 -1.76
C VAL A 891 25.31 -13.68 -1.92
N PRO A 892 24.83 -14.43 -2.95
CA PRO A 892 25.37 -15.76 -3.25
C PRO A 892 26.86 -15.71 -3.58
N SER A 893 27.61 -16.69 -3.10
CA SER A 893 29.00 -16.87 -3.50
C SER A 893 29.09 -17.12 -5.01
N ALA A 894 30.07 -16.48 -5.67
CA ALA A 894 30.31 -16.70 -7.09
C ALA A 894 30.79 -18.12 -7.43
N SER A 895 31.34 -18.85 -6.46
CA SER A 895 31.82 -20.21 -6.61
C SER A 895 30.74 -21.27 -6.42
N ASP A 896 29.58 -20.92 -5.83
CA ASP A 896 28.57 -21.89 -5.49
C ASP A 896 27.64 -22.20 -6.68
N SER A 897 27.25 -23.46 -6.79
CA SER A 897 26.22 -23.87 -7.74
C SER A 897 24.86 -23.31 -7.33
N HIS A 898 23.94 -23.21 -8.29
CA HIS A 898 22.55 -22.81 -8.01
C HIS A 898 21.94 -23.64 -6.86
N GLU A 899 22.16 -24.93 -6.86
CA GLU A 899 21.69 -25.86 -5.82
C GLU A 899 22.28 -25.54 -4.43
N GLN A 900 23.57 -25.27 -4.35
CA GLN A 900 24.22 -24.89 -3.08
C GLN A 900 23.65 -23.58 -2.52
N VAL A 901 23.42 -22.59 -3.38
CA VAL A 901 22.81 -21.33 -2.95
C VAL A 901 21.41 -21.55 -2.38
N VAL A 902 20.58 -22.37 -3.05
CA VAL A 902 19.24 -22.73 -2.57
C VAL A 902 19.30 -23.44 -1.22
N GLU A 903 20.23 -24.38 -1.03
CA GLU A 903 20.43 -25.07 0.25
C GLU A 903 20.87 -24.10 1.37
N HIS A 904 21.72 -23.13 1.06
CA HIS A 904 22.09 -22.09 2.03
C HIS A 904 20.91 -21.20 2.41
N MET A 905 20.15 -20.71 1.44
CA MET A 905 18.94 -19.92 1.68
C MET A 905 17.92 -20.71 2.51
N PHE A 906 17.66 -21.96 2.12
CA PHE A 906 16.78 -22.87 2.86
C PHE A 906 17.22 -23.00 4.32
N SER A 907 18.52 -23.22 4.57
CA SER A 907 19.04 -23.42 5.92
C SER A 907 18.83 -22.18 6.81
N TYR A 908 19.00 -20.98 6.27
CA TYR A 908 18.73 -19.73 7.01
C TYR A 908 17.23 -19.55 7.31
N VAL A 909 16.35 -19.75 6.32
CA VAL A 909 14.89 -19.62 6.51
C VAL A 909 14.39 -20.66 7.49
N LYS A 910 14.80 -21.92 7.32
CA LYS A 910 14.41 -23.02 8.21
C LYS A 910 14.83 -22.76 9.65
N THR A 911 16.09 -22.35 9.85
CA THR A 911 16.59 -21.97 11.18
C THR A 911 15.78 -20.83 11.81
N TYR A 912 15.44 -19.80 11.03
CA TYR A 912 14.64 -18.69 11.50
C TYR A 912 13.24 -19.14 11.94
N PHE A 913 12.58 -20.00 11.15
CA PHE A 913 11.25 -20.51 11.47
C PHE A 913 11.27 -21.46 12.67
N ASP A 914 12.28 -22.34 12.75
CA ASP A 914 12.45 -23.26 13.89
C ASP A 914 12.69 -22.52 15.22
N LEU A 915 13.29 -21.32 15.17
CA LEU A 915 13.44 -20.43 16.32
C LEU A 915 12.17 -19.61 16.66
N GLY A 916 11.10 -19.73 15.87
CA GLY A 916 9.85 -19.03 16.09
C GLY A 916 9.71 -17.71 15.35
N GLY A 917 10.62 -17.40 14.42
CA GLY A 917 10.52 -16.21 13.57
C GLY A 917 9.23 -16.21 12.72
N MET A 918 8.62 -15.03 12.49
CA MET A 918 7.30 -14.92 11.88
C MET A 918 7.33 -14.81 10.37
N GLN A 919 8.12 -13.87 9.82
CA GLN A 919 8.16 -13.55 8.40
C GLN A 919 9.56 -13.15 7.99
N MET A 920 10.01 -13.62 6.85
CA MET A 920 11.29 -13.23 6.24
C MET A 920 11.07 -12.91 4.76
N GLN A 921 11.74 -11.87 4.31
CA GLN A 921 11.79 -11.47 2.90
C GLN A 921 13.21 -11.13 2.49
N MET A 922 13.66 -11.71 1.36
CA MET A 922 15.04 -11.59 0.92
C MET A 922 15.16 -10.73 -0.33
N ASN A 923 16.21 -9.92 -0.38
CA ASN A 923 16.74 -9.31 -1.58
C ASN A 923 18.02 -10.05 -1.99
N VAL A 924 17.99 -10.71 -3.13
CA VAL A 924 19.17 -11.42 -3.65
C VAL A 924 19.87 -10.53 -4.67
N VAL A 925 20.49 -9.46 -4.17
CA VAL A 925 21.15 -8.40 -4.96
C VAL A 925 22.42 -7.93 -4.26
N THR A 926 23.40 -7.47 -5.03
CA THR A 926 24.61 -6.87 -4.46
C THR A 926 24.49 -5.34 -4.40
N THR A 927 25.17 -4.72 -3.46
CA THR A 927 25.30 -3.25 -3.36
C THR A 927 25.85 -2.67 -4.67
N ASP A 928 26.82 -3.32 -5.31
CA ASP A 928 27.42 -2.84 -6.54
C ASP A 928 26.42 -2.91 -7.72
N MET A 929 25.57 -3.97 -7.79
CA MET A 929 24.50 -4.05 -8.77
C MET A 929 23.50 -2.90 -8.59
N LEU A 930 23.11 -2.59 -7.36
CA LEU A 930 22.19 -1.49 -7.08
C LEU A 930 22.79 -0.13 -7.43
N ARG A 931 24.09 0.08 -7.20
CA ARG A 931 24.79 1.30 -7.59
C ARG A 931 24.87 1.44 -9.11
N ASP A 932 25.15 0.35 -9.83
CA ASP A 932 25.15 0.37 -11.30
C ASP A 932 23.74 0.63 -11.85
N ALA A 933 22.71 0.04 -11.24
CA ALA A 933 21.30 0.30 -11.59
C ALA A 933 20.88 1.75 -11.33
N MET A 934 21.41 2.39 -10.30
CA MET A 934 21.24 3.82 -10.06
C MET A 934 21.86 4.69 -11.16
N ALA A 935 23.06 4.30 -11.62
CA ALA A 935 23.81 5.03 -12.64
C ALA A 935 23.27 4.81 -14.06
N HIS A 936 22.80 3.60 -14.35
CA HIS A 936 22.37 3.13 -15.66
C HIS A 936 20.97 2.50 -15.62
N PRO A 937 19.92 3.24 -15.23
CA PRO A 937 18.59 2.69 -14.98
C PRO A 937 17.97 2.04 -16.21
N GLU A 938 18.34 2.44 -17.41
CA GLU A 938 17.87 1.87 -18.68
C GLU A 938 18.24 0.40 -18.86
N ASN A 939 19.28 -0.07 -18.17
CA ASN A 939 19.75 -1.46 -18.22
C ASN A 939 19.07 -2.36 -17.19
N TYR A 940 18.33 -1.78 -16.22
CA TYR A 940 17.78 -2.48 -15.04
C TYR A 940 16.31 -2.20 -14.83
N ARG A 941 15.54 -1.96 -15.90
CA ARG A 941 14.11 -1.60 -15.82
C ARG A 941 13.25 -2.61 -15.08
N ASN A 942 13.62 -3.87 -15.14
CA ASN A 942 12.94 -5.00 -14.52
C ASN A 942 13.65 -5.52 -13.24
N LEU A 943 14.66 -4.81 -12.72
CA LEU A 943 15.31 -5.20 -11.47
C LEU A 943 14.33 -5.07 -10.31
N LEU A 944 13.85 -6.22 -9.82
CA LEU A 944 12.94 -6.29 -8.71
C LEU A 944 13.71 -6.21 -7.40
N VAL A 945 13.16 -5.45 -6.45
CA VAL A 945 13.65 -5.35 -5.07
C VAL A 945 12.49 -5.43 -4.10
N ARG A 946 12.74 -6.02 -2.94
CA ARG A 946 11.79 -6.06 -1.83
C ARG A 946 12.03 -4.85 -0.92
N ILE A 947 11.01 -4.06 -0.70
CA ILE A 947 11.10 -2.84 0.12
C ILE A 947 10.93 -3.18 1.61
N SER A 948 9.70 -3.28 2.05
CA SER A 948 9.30 -3.77 3.38
C SER A 948 7.82 -4.11 3.32
N GLY A 949 7.53 -5.33 2.87
CA GLY A 949 6.19 -5.86 2.67
C GLY A 949 5.73 -5.95 1.21
N TYR A 950 6.32 -5.22 0.27
CA TYR A 950 5.96 -5.23 -1.15
C TYR A 950 7.18 -5.16 -2.07
N ASN A 951 6.97 -5.46 -3.35
CA ASN A 951 7.99 -5.41 -4.39
C ASN A 951 7.91 -4.10 -5.18
N ALA A 952 9.06 -3.61 -5.63
CA ALA A 952 9.16 -2.49 -6.56
C ALA A 952 10.25 -2.74 -7.59
N TYR A 953 10.16 -2.06 -8.73
CA TYR A 953 11.30 -1.97 -9.64
C TYR A 953 12.27 -0.91 -9.09
N PHE A 954 13.52 -1.30 -8.84
CA PHE A 954 14.52 -0.43 -8.20
C PHE A 954 14.64 0.94 -8.87
N VAL A 955 14.61 0.97 -10.20
CA VAL A 955 14.76 2.20 -11.00
C VAL A 955 13.56 3.15 -10.91
N THR A 956 12.42 2.71 -10.37
CA THR A 956 11.21 3.55 -10.17
C THR A 956 11.16 4.21 -8.80
N LEU A 957 12.08 3.86 -7.90
CA LEU A 957 12.15 4.38 -6.55
C LEU A 957 12.75 5.79 -6.51
N ASN A 958 12.38 6.57 -5.49
CA ASN A 958 13.07 7.82 -5.21
C ASN A 958 14.51 7.54 -4.73
N ARG A 959 15.36 8.56 -4.82
CA ARG A 959 16.78 8.44 -4.52
C ARG A 959 17.04 7.96 -3.08
N ASP A 960 16.31 8.49 -2.11
CA ASP A 960 16.54 8.16 -0.70
C ASP A 960 16.20 6.70 -0.42
N MET A 961 15.18 6.15 -1.07
CA MET A 961 14.83 4.73 -1.01
C MET A 961 15.88 3.86 -1.71
N GLN A 962 16.43 4.30 -2.84
CA GLN A 962 17.52 3.58 -3.51
C GLN A 962 18.77 3.52 -2.63
N LEU A 963 19.13 4.63 -1.98
CA LEU A 963 20.27 4.69 -1.05
C LEU A 963 20.04 3.81 0.16
N GLU A 964 18.84 3.78 0.72
CA GLU A 964 18.50 2.90 1.84
C GLU A 964 18.75 1.43 1.47
N LEU A 965 18.28 0.97 0.30
CA LEU A 965 18.49 -0.40 -0.18
C LEU A 965 20.00 -0.72 -0.38
N ILE A 966 20.77 0.25 -0.86
CA ILE A 966 22.22 0.14 -1.02
C ILE A 966 22.89 0.00 0.35
N GLU A 967 22.48 0.77 1.34
CA GLU A 967 23.07 0.82 2.69
C GLU A 967 22.67 -0.40 3.56
N ARG A 968 21.67 -1.22 3.19
CA ARG A 968 21.34 -2.46 3.92
C ARG A 968 22.53 -3.39 4.03
N ALA A 969 22.71 -4.03 5.18
CA ALA A 969 23.76 -5.03 5.38
C ALA A 969 23.70 -6.15 4.33
N GLU A 970 24.86 -6.51 3.80
CA GLU A 970 25.03 -7.67 2.89
C GLU A 970 25.53 -8.86 3.68
N TYR A 971 24.85 -9.99 3.51
CA TYR A 971 25.26 -11.25 4.08
C TYR A 971 25.64 -12.23 2.96
N GLY A 972 26.90 -12.68 2.97
CA GLY A 972 27.37 -13.74 2.08
C GLY A 972 26.72 -15.08 2.47
N ILE A 973 26.19 -15.80 1.48
CA ILE A 973 25.57 -17.11 1.67
C ILE A 973 26.10 -18.12 0.67
#